data_1b3f05a779efd03fb3f53c52f39c4875
#
_entry.id   1b3f05a779efd03fb3f53c52f39c4875
#
_cell.length_a   1.000
_cell.length_b   1.000
_cell.length_c   1.000
_cell.angle_alpha   90.00
_cell.angle_beta   90.00
_cell.angle_gamma   90.00
#
_symmetry.space_group_name_H-M   'P 1'
#
loop_
_entity.id
_entity.type
_entity.pdbx_description
1 polymer ?
#
loop_
_entity_poly.entity_id
_entity_poly.type
_entity_poly.pdbx_seq_one_letter_code
_entity_poly.pdbx_strand_id
1 'polypeptide(L)'
;VTAINEVVDLAAEGTVAVITVNSPPVNALSANVRTGIAEAVQKAGADAAVKAIVIHCAGRTFIAGADITEFGKPPKGVPLGEVNAILESCPKPVVAAIHGTALGGGLELALSCHYRVAVPSAKLGLPEVKLGIVPGAGGTQRLPRLVGVERALEVIAFGEPMKASEAATHGLVDAVVGEASLRADAVAFAAKLVAEAAPLKKVRDRTDKLSADPAVFAAFRKTNARRFRGFEAPEACIQCIEAAVTMPFDEGLKYERDTIMRLMVGTQSLAQRYVFFAERQAAKIPDVPDTTPTRKIGKVGIIGAGTMGGGIAMNFVNVGIPVTIVETKQEALDRGLSVIRKNYENTAKRGRLSMADVETRMGRFTPSLDLAALADCDLIIEAVFENMEIKKEVFGKLDAIAKKGAILASNTSYLDIDKIAAMTTRPEDVIGMHFFSPANVMRLLEVVRGEKTAKDVIATAMGLAKTIGKVGVLVGVCHGFVGNRMLAQRQREANKLILEGAMPWDVDRVLYAFGLPMGPFAMSDLAGLDIGWSRETSKGETPREILCEMDRRGQKTGAGFYDYDENRVAKASPVTEKIILDLAAKKGINRREVSDEEILQRCIYPMINEGAKILEEGKAIRASDIDIVWINGYGWPVYRGGPMFYGDTVGLAEVLRVMKEFEGRHGADFTPSALLERLVAEGKGFKDL
;
A
#
# COMPACT_ATOMS: atom_id res chain seq x y z
N VAL A 1 14.17 -41.14 -6.04
CA VAL A 1 13.50 -40.04 -5.32
C VAL A 1 12.80 -40.61 -4.10
N THR A 2 13.10 -40.05 -2.94
CA THR A 2 12.49 -40.41 -1.68
C THR A 2 11.59 -39.29 -1.19
N ALA A 3 10.31 -39.58 -0.97
CA ALA A 3 9.41 -38.60 -0.36
C ALA A 3 9.75 -38.49 1.15
N ILE A 4 10.04 -37.28 1.60
CA ILE A 4 10.26 -37.01 3.03
C ILE A 4 8.91 -36.76 3.71
N ASN A 5 8.06 -35.96 3.06
CA ASN A 5 6.66 -35.76 3.40
C ASN A 5 5.89 -35.31 2.16
N GLU A 6 4.68 -34.77 2.33
CA GLU A 6 3.81 -34.37 1.22
C GLU A 6 4.40 -33.25 0.35
N VAL A 7 5.31 -32.43 0.89
CA VAL A 7 5.81 -31.21 0.22
C VAL A 7 7.33 -31.19 0.03
N VAL A 8 8.06 -32.19 0.53
CA VAL A 8 9.53 -32.26 0.44
C VAL A 8 9.99 -33.62 -0.06
N ASP A 9 10.80 -33.61 -1.11
CA ASP A 9 11.44 -34.81 -1.68
C ASP A 9 12.97 -34.71 -1.57
N LEU A 10 13.61 -35.88 -1.56
CA LEU A 10 15.07 -36.01 -1.58
C LEU A 10 15.48 -36.92 -2.73
N ALA A 11 16.37 -36.45 -3.59
CA ALA A 11 16.89 -37.20 -4.73
C ALA A 11 18.42 -37.11 -4.78
N ALA A 12 19.06 -38.10 -5.36
CA ALA A 12 20.51 -38.09 -5.58
C ALA A 12 20.81 -37.78 -7.05
N GLU A 13 21.76 -36.87 -7.29
CA GLU A 13 22.36 -36.63 -8.60
C GLU A 13 23.87 -36.75 -8.43
N GLY A 14 24.39 -37.94 -8.71
CA GLY A 14 25.77 -38.29 -8.38
C GLY A 14 25.98 -38.27 -6.87
N THR A 15 26.96 -37.52 -6.41
CA THR A 15 27.23 -37.33 -4.96
C THR A 15 26.50 -36.13 -4.35
N VAL A 16 25.65 -35.45 -5.11
CA VAL A 16 24.88 -34.30 -4.66
C VAL A 16 23.44 -34.73 -4.35
N ALA A 17 23.00 -34.48 -3.14
CA ALA A 17 21.59 -34.67 -2.76
C ALA A 17 20.81 -33.39 -3.12
N VAL A 18 19.69 -33.55 -3.79
CA VAL A 18 18.79 -32.45 -4.13
C VAL A 18 17.51 -32.56 -3.31
N ILE A 19 17.30 -31.59 -2.46
CA ILE A 19 16.06 -31.43 -1.70
C ILE A 19 15.13 -30.56 -2.52
N THR A 20 13.96 -31.06 -2.88
CA THR A 20 12.95 -30.32 -3.62
C THR A 20 11.76 -30.00 -2.73
N VAL A 21 11.45 -28.71 -2.61
CA VAL A 21 10.26 -28.23 -1.93
C VAL A 21 9.19 -27.94 -2.98
N ASN A 22 8.00 -28.50 -2.78
CA ASN A 22 6.85 -28.28 -3.65
C ASN A 22 5.59 -28.05 -2.83
N SER A 23 5.34 -26.80 -2.49
CA SER A 23 4.19 -26.37 -1.69
C SER A 23 3.55 -25.11 -2.36
N PRO A 24 2.74 -25.35 -3.42
CA PRO A 24 2.11 -24.24 -4.14
C PRO A 24 1.23 -23.38 -3.21
N PRO A 25 1.01 -22.10 -3.56
CA PRO A 25 1.50 -21.40 -4.75
C PRO A 25 2.91 -20.80 -4.62
N VAL A 26 3.40 -20.55 -3.41
CA VAL A 26 4.62 -19.74 -3.18
C VAL A 26 5.65 -20.40 -2.28
N ASN A 27 5.50 -21.68 -2.01
CA ASN A 27 6.41 -22.45 -1.14
C ASN A 27 6.60 -21.80 0.24
N ALA A 28 5.51 -21.28 0.82
CA ALA A 28 5.56 -20.69 2.16
C ALA A 28 6.09 -21.70 3.19
N LEU A 29 6.82 -21.21 4.19
CA LEU A 29 7.42 -22.04 5.24
C LEU A 29 6.37 -22.54 6.25
N SER A 30 5.45 -23.36 5.76
CA SER A 30 4.51 -24.11 6.61
C SER A 30 5.24 -25.10 7.51
N ALA A 31 4.54 -25.65 8.49
CA ALA A 31 5.10 -26.68 9.37
C ALA A 31 5.68 -27.87 8.58
N ASN A 32 4.99 -28.33 7.53
CA ASN A 32 5.46 -29.45 6.70
C ASN A 32 6.69 -29.10 5.88
N VAL A 33 6.78 -27.88 5.36
CA VAL A 33 7.98 -27.42 4.63
C VAL A 33 9.17 -27.37 5.57
N ARG A 34 9.02 -26.73 6.73
CA ARG A 34 10.10 -26.61 7.73
C ARG A 34 10.58 -27.98 8.22
N THR A 35 9.66 -28.81 8.66
CA THR A 35 9.97 -30.15 9.16
C THR A 35 10.60 -31.03 8.07
N GLY A 36 10.06 -30.97 6.86
CA GLY A 36 10.58 -31.73 5.73
C GLY A 36 12.01 -31.34 5.34
N ILE A 37 12.32 -30.05 5.33
CA ILE A 37 13.69 -29.58 5.05
C ILE A 37 14.65 -30.07 6.15
N ALA A 38 14.27 -29.93 7.42
CA ALA A 38 15.10 -30.39 8.53
C ALA A 38 15.40 -31.88 8.43
N GLU A 39 14.39 -32.72 8.21
CA GLU A 39 14.56 -34.16 8.06
C GLU A 39 15.43 -34.51 6.84
N ALA A 40 15.20 -33.85 5.70
CA ALA A 40 15.95 -34.12 4.46
C ALA A 40 17.43 -33.77 4.62
N VAL A 41 17.74 -32.64 5.26
CA VAL A 41 19.14 -32.20 5.49
C VAL A 41 19.84 -33.16 6.45
N GLN A 42 19.19 -33.57 7.53
CA GLN A 42 19.75 -34.54 8.49
C GLN A 42 19.99 -35.89 7.83
N LYS A 43 19.05 -36.38 7.04
CA LYS A 43 19.19 -37.63 6.30
C LYS A 43 20.32 -37.59 5.29
N ALA A 44 20.40 -36.54 4.47
CA ALA A 44 21.47 -36.37 3.49
C ALA A 44 22.82 -36.14 4.17
N GLY A 45 22.84 -35.40 5.26
CA GLY A 45 24.06 -35.16 6.05
C GLY A 45 24.66 -36.41 6.67
N ALA A 46 23.82 -37.39 7.01
CA ALA A 46 24.25 -38.67 7.56
C ALA A 46 24.60 -39.74 6.52
N ASP A 47 24.24 -39.54 5.26
CA ASP A 47 24.47 -40.49 4.17
C ASP A 47 25.90 -40.35 3.64
N ALA A 48 26.71 -41.41 3.79
CA ALA A 48 28.10 -41.40 3.34
C ALA A 48 28.28 -41.23 1.80
N ALA A 49 27.26 -41.56 1.02
CA ALA A 49 27.26 -41.40 -0.43
C ALA A 49 27.02 -39.93 -0.85
N VAL A 50 26.52 -39.08 0.02
CA VAL A 50 26.22 -37.67 -0.24
C VAL A 50 27.43 -36.82 0.18
N LYS A 51 27.90 -35.96 -0.72
CA LYS A 51 29.04 -35.05 -0.50
C LYS A 51 28.61 -33.57 -0.40
N ALA A 52 27.49 -33.22 -1.01
CA ALA A 52 26.90 -31.87 -0.96
C ALA A 52 25.39 -31.93 -1.08
N ILE A 53 24.73 -30.86 -0.68
CA ILE A 53 23.27 -30.77 -0.66
C ILE A 53 22.85 -29.50 -1.40
N VAL A 54 21.82 -29.61 -2.25
CA VAL A 54 21.17 -28.48 -2.91
C VAL A 54 19.72 -28.41 -2.41
N ILE A 55 19.27 -27.22 -2.03
CA ILE A 55 17.86 -26.96 -1.73
C ILE A 55 17.28 -26.21 -2.92
N HIS A 56 16.30 -26.81 -3.57
CA HIS A 56 15.64 -26.34 -4.77
C HIS A 56 14.12 -26.32 -4.54
N CYS A 57 13.42 -25.37 -5.13
CA CYS A 57 11.96 -25.30 -5.02
C CYS A 57 11.30 -25.48 -6.38
N ALA A 58 10.22 -26.23 -6.42
CA ALA A 58 9.38 -26.39 -7.60
C ALA A 58 8.47 -25.17 -7.80
N GLY A 59 7.91 -25.05 -9.00
CA GLY A 59 7.00 -23.95 -9.32
C GLY A 59 7.71 -22.65 -9.67
N ARG A 60 7.03 -21.55 -9.47
CA ARG A 60 7.46 -20.23 -9.95
C ARG A 60 8.47 -19.50 -9.06
N THR A 61 8.71 -20.00 -7.86
CA THR A 61 9.53 -19.26 -6.88
C THR A 61 10.24 -20.19 -5.90
N PHE A 62 11.35 -19.71 -5.36
CA PHE A 62 11.93 -20.21 -4.12
C PHE A 62 10.93 -19.99 -2.98
N ILE A 63 11.34 -19.79 -1.78
CA ILE A 63 10.46 -19.59 -0.63
C ILE A 63 10.10 -18.11 -0.49
N ALA A 64 8.82 -17.80 -0.63
CA ALA A 64 8.34 -16.39 -0.60
C ALA A 64 8.15 -15.84 0.82
N GLY A 65 8.35 -16.64 1.86
CA GLY A 65 8.29 -16.18 3.25
C GLY A 65 7.69 -17.19 4.21
N ALA A 66 7.47 -16.77 5.43
CA ALA A 66 6.77 -17.54 6.45
C ALA A 66 5.29 -17.74 6.07
N ASP A 67 4.66 -18.75 6.62
CA ASP A 67 3.22 -18.91 6.52
C ASP A 67 2.53 -17.94 7.50
N ILE A 68 2.07 -16.81 7.00
CA ILE A 68 1.45 -15.75 7.81
C ILE A 68 0.17 -16.26 8.51
N THR A 69 -0.49 -17.27 7.95
CA THR A 69 -1.69 -17.85 8.56
C THR A 69 -1.41 -18.55 9.90
N GLU A 70 -0.15 -18.89 10.17
CA GLU A 70 0.27 -19.51 11.43
C GLU A 70 0.53 -18.46 12.54
N PHE A 71 0.62 -17.18 12.21
CA PHE A 71 0.90 -16.12 13.18
C PHE A 71 -0.21 -16.04 14.24
N GLY A 72 0.21 -15.99 15.52
CA GLY A 72 -0.73 -15.92 16.64
C GLY A 72 -1.38 -17.23 17.01
N LYS A 73 -1.02 -18.34 16.35
CA LYS A 73 -1.51 -19.69 16.65
C LYS A 73 -0.44 -20.50 17.37
N PRO A 74 -0.82 -21.59 18.07
CA PRO A 74 0.15 -22.48 18.69
C PRO A 74 1.16 -23.00 17.66
N PRO A 75 2.47 -23.00 17.97
CA PRO A 75 3.50 -23.44 17.04
C PRO A 75 3.36 -24.94 16.73
N LYS A 76 3.59 -25.28 15.44
CA LYS A 76 3.56 -26.65 14.93
C LYS A 76 4.87 -26.93 14.18
N GLY A 77 5.34 -28.18 14.25
CA GLY A 77 6.54 -28.61 13.55
C GLY A 77 7.82 -27.98 14.07
N VAL A 78 8.89 -28.14 13.33
CA VAL A 78 10.22 -27.61 13.69
C VAL A 78 10.22 -26.10 13.46
N PRO A 79 10.60 -25.27 14.47
CA PRO A 79 10.71 -23.83 14.29
C PRO A 79 11.78 -23.46 13.27
N LEU A 80 11.58 -22.37 12.54
CA LEU A 80 12.52 -21.93 11.49
C LEU A 80 13.94 -21.70 12.05
N GLY A 81 14.07 -21.14 13.24
CA GLY A 81 15.38 -20.94 13.86
C GLY A 81 16.15 -22.26 14.06
N GLU A 82 15.44 -23.31 14.39
CA GLU A 82 16.02 -24.66 14.54
C GLU A 82 16.38 -25.26 13.17
N VAL A 83 15.54 -25.08 12.15
CA VAL A 83 15.85 -25.50 10.78
C VAL A 83 17.13 -24.80 10.31
N ASN A 84 17.24 -23.51 10.56
CA ASN A 84 18.42 -22.72 10.18
C ASN A 84 19.68 -23.20 10.90
N ALA A 85 19.58 -23.57 12.18
CA ALA A 85 20.70 -24.15 12.93
C ALA A 85 21.15 -25.50 12.35
N ILE A 86 20.20 -26.33 11.94
CA ILE A 86 20.47 -27.64 11.28
C ILE A 86 21.20 -27.43 9.95
N LEU A 87 20.77 -26.46 9.14
CA LEU A 87 21.42 -26.12 7.87
C LEU A 87 22.85 -25.65 8.09
N GLU A 88 23.02 -24.72 9.00
CA GLU A 88 24.31 -24.08 9.29
C GLU A 88 25.32 -25.06 9.86
N SER A 89 24.89 -26.00 10.69
CA SER A 89 25.73 -27.02 11.32
C SER A 89 25.93 -28.26 10.48
N CYS A 90 25.31 -28.37 9.31
CA CYS A 90 25.48 -29.53 8.43
C CYS A 90 26.98 -29.68 8.06
N PRO A 91 27.54 -30.90 8.18
CA PRO A 91 28.97 -31.13 7.89
C PRO A 91 29.31 -31.13 6.41
N LYS A 92 28.32 -30.99 5.54
CA LYS A 92 28.48 -30.97 4.07
C LYS A 92 28.01 -29.63 3.53
N PRO A 93 28.57 -29.15 2.38
CA PRO A 93 28.09 -27.93 1.78
C PRO A 93 26.60 -27.99 1.47
N VAL A 94 25.85 -26.98 1.88
CA VAL A 94 24.45 -26.79 1.55
C VAL A 94 24.32 -25.55 0.69
N VAL A 95 23.76 -25.72 -0.51
CA VAL A 95 23.59 -24.67 -1.51
C VAL A 95 22.11 -24.38 -1.68
N ALA A 96 21.71 -23.11 -1.51
CA ALA A 96 20.36 -22.65 -1.84
C ALA A 96 20.31 -22.25 -3.32
N ALA A 97 19.38 -22.83 -4.07
CA ALA A 97 19.14 -22.53 -5.49
C ALA A 97 17.89 -21.66 -5.63
N ILE A 98 18.09 -20.37 -5.93
CA ILE A 98 17.06 -19.33 -5.79
C ILE A 98 16.54 -18.86 -7.15
N HIS A 99 15.23 -18.95 -7.35
CA HIS A 99 14.50 -18.33 -8.45
C HIS A 99 13.24 -17.64 -7.91
N GLY A 100 12.66 -16.74 -8.68
CA GLY A 100 11.52 -15.96 -8.22
C GLY A 100 11.90 -15.08 -7.05
N THR A 101 11.43 -15.40 -5.85
CA THR A 101 11.72 -14.62 -4.64
C THR A 101 12.22 -15.48 -3.49
N ALA A 102 13.22 -14.96 -2.78
CA ALA A 102 13.61 -15.43 -1.45
C ALA A 102 13.33 -14.29 -0.48
N LEU A 103 12.17 -14.33 0.17
CA LEU A 103 11.68 -13.24 1.02
C LEU A 103 11.46 -13.70 2.45
N GLY A 104 11.73 -12.82 3.39
CA GLY A 104 11.47 -13.07 4.81
C GLY A 104 12.17 -14.33 5.31
N GLY A 105 11.40 -15.23 5.92
CA GLY A 105 11.93 -16.52 6.38
C GLY A 105 12.60 -17.34 5.28
N GLY A 106 12.18 -17.18 4.02
CA GLY A 106 12.83 -17.82 2.87
C GLY A 106 14.26 -17.34 2.66
N LEU A 107 14.51 -16.05 2.79
CA LEU A 107 15.86 -15.51 2.75
C LEU A 107 16.65 -15.89 4.00
N GLU A 108 16.01 -15.89 5.17
CA GLU A 108 16.66 -16.30 6.41
C GLU A 108 17.15 -17.75 6.34
N LEU A 109 16.35 -18.63 5.75
CA LEU A 109 16.75 -20.01 5.48
C LEU A 109 17.95 -20.05 4.52
N ALA A 110 17.89 -19.33 3.40
CA ALA A 110 18.99 -19.28 2.44
C ALA A 110 20.28 -18.72 3.06
N LEU A 111 20.19 -17.73 3.95
CA LEU A 111 21.33 -17.16 4.68
C LEU A 111 21.98 -18.19 5.62
N SER A 112 21.24 -19.20 6.04
CA SER A 112 21.75 -20.29 6.89
C SER A 112 22.40 -21.43 6.08
N CYS A 113 22.21 -21.44 4.75
CA CYS A 113 22.97 -22.30 3.85
C CYS A 113 24.42 -21.78 3.73
N HIS A 114 25.34 -22.65 3.35
CA HIS A 114 26.74 -22.28 3.20
C HIS A 114 26.99 -21.46 1.94
N TYR A 115 26.22 -21.71 0.88
CA TYR A 115 26.33 -21.03 -0.42
C TYR A 115 24.94 -20.75 -1.00
N ARG A 116 24.86 -19.75 -1.86
CA ARG A 116 23.64 -19.33 -2.54
C ARG A 116 23.92 -19.08 -4.01
N VAL A 117 23.11 -19.67 -4.87
CA VAL A 117 23.11 -19.36 -6.32
C VAL A 117 21.72 -18.85 -6.69
N ALA A 118 21.64 -17.93 -7.63
CA ALA A 118 20.38 -17.32 -8.02
C ALA A 118 20.32 -17.11 -9.54
N VAL A 119 19.10 -17.16 -10.08
CA VAL A 119 18.85 -16.74 -11.46
C VAL A 119 18.81 -15.21 -11.55
N PRO A 120 19.06 -14.61 -12.74
CA PRO A 120 19.13 -13.14 -12.87
C PRO A 120 17.85 -12.41 -12.44
N SER A 121 16.67 -13.01 -12.63
CA SER A 121 15.38 -12.40 -12.27
C SER A 121 15.02 -12.52 -10.78
N ALA A 122 15.80 -13.26 -10.00
CA ALA A 122 15.51 -13.49 -8.60
C ALA A 122 15.58 -12.19 -7.77
N LYS A 123 14.72 -12.12 -6.76
CA LYS A 123 14.69 -11.02 -5.79
C LYS A 123 14.84 -11.58 -4.38
N LEU A 124 15.67 -10.93 -3.58
CA LEU A 124 15.99 -11.35 -2.22
C LEU A 124 15.73 -10.19 -1.25
N GLY A 125 14.97 -10.44 -0.20
CA GLY A 125 14.66 -9.37 0.76
C GLY A 125 14.08 -9.85 2.07
N LEU A 126 13.90 -8.88 2.98
CA LEU A 126 13.35 -9.09 4.32
C LEU A 126 12.22 -8.06 4.55
N PRO A 127 10.98 -8.35 4.07
CA PRO A 127 9.89 -7.38 4.10
C PRO A 127 9.09 -7.35 5.40
N GLU A 128 9.56 -7.97 6.46
CA GLU A 128 8.82 -8.12 7.73
C GLU A 128 8.37 -6.80 8.34
N VAL A 129 9.13 -5.71 8.14
CA VAL A 129 8.75 -4.37 8.61
C VAL A 129 7.38 -3.94 8.09
N LYS A 130 6.98 -4.40 6.90
CA LYS A 130 5.67 -4.12 6.31
C LYS A 130 4.52 -4.80 7.06
N LEU A 131 4.83 -5.80 7.87
CA LEU A 131 3.88 -6.48 8.75
C LEU A 131 4.01 -6.02 10.21
N GLY A 132 4.75 -4.94 10.46
CA GLY A 132 4.93 -4.39 11.80
C GLY A 132 5.78 -5.24 12.72
N ILE A 133 6.65 -6.09 12.16
CA ILE A 133 7.58 -6.94 12.90
C ILE A 133 9.01 -6.78 12.35
N VAL A 134 9.96 -7.45 12.97
CA VAL A 134 11.32 -7.59 12.48
C VAL A 134 11.52 -9.01 11.92
N PRO A 135 12.52 -9.25 11.07
CA PRO A 135 12.97 -10.61 10.77
C PRO A 135 13.28 -11.36 12.07
N GLY A 136 12.76 -12.56 12.24
CA GLY A 136 12.80 -13.25 13.53
C GLY A 136 13.62 -14.53 13.56
N ALA A 137 14.24 -14.92 12.44
CA ALA A 137 15.01 -16.17 12.35
C ALA A 137 16.46 -15.91 11.88
N GLY A 138 17.02 -14.79 12.31
CA GLY A 138 18.42 -14.45 12.10
C GLY A 138 18.69 -13.46 10.98
N GLY A 139 17.67 -12.98 10.27
CA GLY A 139 17.85 -12.05 9.15
C GLY A 139 18.58 -10.77 9.55
N THR A 140 18.22 -10.18 10.69
CA THR A 140 18.86 -8.95 11.18
C THR A 140 20.30 -9.18 11.64
N GLN A 141 20.66 -10.41 11.91
CA GLN A 141 21.99 -10.78 12.38
C GLN A 141 22.89 -11.27 11.25
N ARG A 142 22.33 -12.01 10.28
CA ARG A 142 23.10 -12.56 9.16
C ARG A 142 23.27 -11.59 7.99
N LEU A 143 22.22 -10.87 7.61
CA LEU A 143 22.30 -10.01 6.43
C LEU A 143 23.39 -8.93 6.52
N PRO A 144 23.55 -8.20 7.65
CA PRO A 144 24.63 -7.20 7.76
C PRO A 144 26.03 -7.80 7.60
N ARG A 145 26.20 -9.06 7.96
CA ARG A 145 27.48 -9.75 7.83
C ARG A 145 27.89 -10.01 6.37
N LEU A 146 26.91 -10.00 5.46
CA LEU A 146 27.15 -10.20 4.02
C LEU A 146 27.16 -8.91 3.22
N VAL A 147 26.16 -8.04 3.45
CA VAL A 147 25.97 -6.83 2.63
C VAL A 147 26.52 -5.55 3.28
N GLY A 148 26.96 -5.64 4.51
CA GLY A 148 27.36 -4.47 5.32
C GLY A 148 26.16 -3.82 6.02
N VAL A 149 26.49 -3.02 7.05
CA VAL A 149 25.49 -2.42 7.94
C VAL A 149 24.58 -1.42 7.20
N GLU A 150 25.15 -0.54 6.39
CA GLU A 150 24.37 0.51 5.70
C GLU A 150 23.33 -0.08 4.76
N ARG A 151 23.73 -1.07 3.95
CA ARG A 151 22.79 -1.70 3.02
C ARG A 151 21.76 -2.56 3.75
N ALA A 152 22.17 -3.24 4.81
CA ALA A 152 21.25 -4.04 5.63
C ALA A 152 20.17 -3.16 6.28
N LEU A 153 20.51 -1.97 6.76
CA LEU A 153 19.54 -1.01 7.29
C LEU A 153 18.46 -0.70 6.27
N GLU A 154 18.84 -0.43 5.02
CA GLU A 154 17.87 -0.15 3.96
C GLU A 154 16.99 -1.36 3.65
N VAL A 155 17.58 -2.53 3.43
CA VAL A 155 16.84 -3.75 3.09
C VAL A 155 15.85 -4.14 4.19
N ILE A 156 16.27 -4.05 5.45
CA ILE A 156 15.47 -4.52 6.58
C ILE A 156 14.45 -3.48 7.04
N ALA A 157 14.87 -2.21 7.16
CA ALA A 157 13.97 -1.16 7.66
C ALA A 157 13.00 -0.63 6.60
N PHE A 158 13.32 -0.75 5.31
CA PHE A 158 12.40 -0.40 4.21
C PHE A 158 11.60 -1.61 3.75
N GLY A 159 12.11 -2.82 3.91
CA GLY A 159 11.45 -4.04 3.48
C GLY A 159 11.41 -4.23 1.96
N GLU A 160 12.30 -3.58 1.21
CA GLU A 160 12.37 -3.69 -0.24
C GLU A 160 13.38 -4.75 -0.68
N PRO A 161 13.06 -5.58 -1.69
CA PRO A 161 13.94 -6.64 -2.13
C PRO A 161 15.11 -6.11 -2.97
N MET A 162 16.19 -6.87 -2.96
CA MET A 162 17.40 -6.66 -3.75
C MET A 162 17.37 -7.56 -4.98
N LYS A 163 17.81 -7.04 -6.12
CA LYS A 163 17.97 -7.84 -7.35
C LYS A 163 19.16 -8.79 -7.22
N ALA A 164 19.12 -9.90 -7.98
CA ALA A 164 20.20 -10.90 -7.98
C ALA A 164 21.57 -10.31 -8.35
N SER A 165 21.64 -9.39 -9.31
CA SER A 165 22.86 -8.72 -9.72
C SER A 165 23.50 -7.92 -8.58
N GLU A 166 22.71 -7.17 -7.85
CA GLU A 166 23.17 -6.43 -6.67
C GLU A 166 23.56 -7.38 -5.54
N ALA A 167 22.77 -8.44 -5.32
CA ALA A 167 23.06 -9.47 -4.33
C ALA A 167 24.42 -10.12 -4.59
N ALA A 168 24.76 -10.40 -5.85
CA ALA A 168 26.07 -10.93 -6.23
C ALA A 168 27.21 -9.94 -5.95
N THR A 169 26.98 -8.65 -6.24
CA THR A 169 27.96 -7.59 -5.96
C THR A 169 28.29 -7.48 -4.47
N HIS A 170 27.29 -7.63 -3.61
CA HIS A 170 27.47 -7.58 -2.16
C HIS A 170 27.90 -8.90 -1.52
N GLY A 171 27.99 -9.98 -2.29
CA GLY A 171 28.35 -11.29 -1.75
C GLY A 171 27.21 -12.02 -1.03
N LEU A 172 25.99 -11.55 -1.20
CA LEU A 172 24.80 -12.25 -0.70
C LEU A 172 24.55 -13.53 -1.53
N VAL A 173 24.83 -13.49 -2.81
CA VAL A 173 24.78 -14.63 -3.74
C VAL A 173 26.19 -14.92 -4.23
N ASP A 174 26.58 -16.19 -4.22
CA ASP A 174 27.91 -16.62 -4.64
C ASP A 174 28.06 -16.74 -6.16
N ALA A 175 26.95 -17.00 -6.86
CA ALA A 175 26.93 -17.06 -8.34
C ALA A 175 25.54 -16.73 -8.87
N VAL A 176 25.50 -16.08 -10.04
CA VAL A 176 24.27 -15.89 -10.82
C VAL A 176 24.32 -16.91 -11.97
N VAL A 177 23.28 -17.72 -12.09
CA VAL A 177 23.20 -18.84 -13.04
C VAL A 177 22.08 -18.61 -14.05
N GLY A 178 21.92 -19.52 -15.03
CA GLY A 178 20.94 -19.35 -16.10
C GLY A 178 19.48 -19.49 -15.64
N GLU A 179 18.58 -18.67 -16.19
CA GLU A 179 17.13 -18.70 -15.88
C GLU A 179 16.51 -20.08 -16.08
N ALA A 180 16.90 -20.80 -17.12
CA ALA A 180 16.30 -22.08 -17.48
C ALA A 180 17.06 -23.30 -16.96
N SER A 181 18.20 -23.11 -16.29
CA SER A 181 19.12 -24.18 -15.90
C SER A 181 19.48 -24.20 -14.43
N LEU A 182 18.65 -23.58 -13.58
CA LEU A 182 18.95 -23.41 -12.15
C LEU A 182 19.33 -24.70 -11.45
N ARG A 183 18.52 -25.75 -11.59
CA ARG A 183 18.77 -27.03 -10.91
C ARG A 183 20.11 -27.65 -11.35
N ALA A 184 20.32 -27.75 -12.65
CA ALA A 184 21.55 -28.31 -13.21
C ALA A 184 22.78 -27.48 -12.81
N ASP A 185 22.68 -26.17 -12.88
CA ASP A 185 23.76 -25.23 -12.50
C ASP A 185 24.06 -25.29 -11.00
N ALA A 186 23.04 -25.41 -10.16
CA ALA A 186 23.21 -25.53 -8.70
C ALA A 186 23.89 -26.86 -8.34
N VAL A 187 23.51 -27.95 -8.99
CA VAL A 187 24.13 -29.28 -8.78
C VAL A 187 25.60 -29.23 -9.25
N ALA A 188 25.88 -28.60 -10.38
CA ALA A 188 27.25 -28.42 -10.87
C ALA A 188 28.08 -27.56 -9.93
N PHE A 189 27.50 -26.49 -9.40
CA PHE A 189 28.15 -25.63 -8.40
C PHE A 189 28.49 -26.42 -7.13
N ALA A 190 27.55 -27.23 -6.62
CA ALA A 190 27.75 -28.06 -5.44
C ALA A 190 28.86 -29.11 -5.69
N ALA A 191 28.87 -29.76 -6.86
CA ALA A 191 29.89 -30.71 -7.22
C ALA A 191 31.28 -30.07 -7.30
N LYS A 192 31.36 -28.84 -7.80
CA LYS A 192 32.60 -28.06 -7.85
C LYS A 192 33.12 -27.75 -6.44
N LEU A 193 32.23 -27.40 -5.51
CA LEU A 193 32.61 -27.18 -4.11
C LEU A 193 33.26 -28.43 -3.48
N VAL A 194 32.73 -29.61 -3.79
CA VAL A 194 33.28 -30.87 -3.32
C VAL A 194 34.67 -31.13 -3.95
N ALA A 195 34.79 -30.95 -5.25
CA ALA A 195 36.03 -31.15 -5.97
C ALA A 195 37.17 -30.23 -5.49
N GLU A 196 36.84 -29.02 -5.14
CA GLU A 196 37.79 -28.01 -4.66
C GLU A 196 38.01 -28.04 -3.14
N ALA A 197 37.34 -28.96 -2.43
CA ALA A 197 37.32 -29.02 -0.97
C ALA A 197 37.04 -27.64 -0.33
N ALA A 198 36.04 -26.91 -0.89
CA ALA A 198 35.69 -25.57 -0.47
C ALA A 198 35.23 -25.54 0.99
N PRO A 199 35.53 -24.46 1.73
CA PRO A 199 35.15 -24.36 3.14
C PRO A 199 33.63 -24.24 3.31
N LEU A 200 33.12 -24.67 4.45
CA LEU A 200 31.75 -24.44 4.86
C LEU A 200 31.63 -22.97 5.30
N LYS A 201 31.06 -22.13 4.47
CA LYS A 201 30.89 -20.71 4.76
C LYS A 201 29.67 -20.47 5.65
N LYS A 202 29.90 -20.27 6.93
CA LYS A 202 28.85 -19.92 7.88
C LYS A 202 28.77 -18.40 8.00
N VAL A 203 27.66 -17.83 7.61
CA VAL A 203 27.46 -16.36 7.66
C VAL A 203 27.62 -15.83 9.08
N ARG A 204 27.18 -16.58 10.08
CA ARG A 204 27.32 -16.21 11.50
C ARG A 204 28.76 -15.90 11.93
N ASP A 205 29.73 -16.52 11.31
CA ASP A 205 31.15 -16.36 11.65
C ASP A 205 31.82 -15.18 10.94
N ARG A 206 31.12 -14.54 10.01
CA ARG A 206 31.65 -13.42 9.24
C ARG A 206 31.52 -12.11 10.00
N THR A 207 32.62 -11.36 10.09
CA THR A 207 32.67 -10.07 10.79
C THR A 207 33.31 -8.94 9.99
N ASP A 208 33.86 -9.26 8.82
CA ASP A 208 34.61 -8.31 7.98
C ASP A 208 33.79 -7.11 7.49
N LYS A 209 32.45 -7.27 7.33
CA LYS A 209 31.55 -6.21 6.91
C LYS A 209 30.67 -5.67 8.05
N LEU A 210 30.85 -6.16 9.25
CA LEU A 210 29.96 -5.89 10.36
C LEU A 210 30.30 -4.60 11.14
N SER A 211 31.48 -4.04 10.97
CA SER A 211 31.86 -2.82 11.69
C SER A 211 31.14 -1.60 11.12
N ALA A 212 30.62 -0.77 12.02
CA ALA A 212 30.00 0.50 11.67
C ALA A 212 30.28 1.54 12.74
N ASP A 213 30.52 2.77 12.29
CA ASP A 213 30.54 3.91 13.19
C ASP A 213 29.10 4.10 13.73
N PRO A 214 28.90 4.29 15.05
CA PRO A 214 27.59 4.61 15.61
C PRO A 214 26.89 5.77 14.91
N ALA A 215 27.64 6.69 14.30
CA ALA A 215 27.09 7.79 13.51
C ALA A 215 26.26 7.33 12.30
N VAL A 216 26.52 6.14 11.76
CA VAL A 216 25.75 5.55 10.65
C VAL A 216 24.30 5.34 11.07
N PHE A 217 24.06 4.82 12.25
CA PHE A 217 22.71 4.60 12.77
C PHE A 217 21.98 5.91 13.05
N ALA A 218 22.67 6.88 13.66
CA ALA A 218 22.10 8.21 13.92
C ALA A 218 21.72 8.93 12.63
N ALA A 219 22.58 8.86 11.61
CA ALA A 219 22.31 9.45 10.29
C ALA A 219 21.12 8.77 9.59
N PHE A 220 21.04 7.45 9.65
CA PHE A 220 19.93 6.70 9.08
C PHE A 220 18.59 7.06 9.73
N ARG A 221 18.54 7.15 11.05
CA ARG A 221 17.36 7.59 11.79
C ARG A 221 16.94 9.00 11.39
N LYS A 222 17.89 9.93 11.33
CA LYS A 222 17.63 11.33 10.98
C LYS A 222 17.08 11.46 9.55
N THR A 223 17.73 10.81 8.58
CA THR A 223 17.34 10.86 7.17
C THR A 223 15.94 10.31 6.96
N ASN A 224 15.54 9.29 7.72
CA ASN A 224 14.29 8.57 7.54
C ASN A 224 13.24 8.89 8.61
N ALA A 225 13.45 9.88 9.44
CA ALA A 225 12.54 10.22 10.54
C ALA A 225 11.11 10.46 10.07
N ARG A 226 10.93 11.15 8.95
CA ARG A 226 9.61 11.41 8.37
C ARG A 226 8.96 10.13 7.86
N ARG A 227 9.72 9.27 7.17
CA ARG A 227 9.24 7.99 6.63
C ARG A 227 8.81 7.04 7.74
N PHE A 228 9.53 7.02 8.85
CA PHE A 228 9.30 6.09 9.96
C PHE A 228 8.37 6.64 11.04
N ARG A 229 7.87 7.86 10.86
CA ARG A 229 7.03 8.52 11.85
C ARG A 229 5.83 7.65 12.27
N GLY A 230 5.70 7.41 13.56
CA GLY A 230 4.60 6.64 14.15
C GLY A 230 4.75 5.13 14.13
N PHE A 231 5.64 4.58 13.31
CA PHE A 231 5.89 3.14 13.23
C PHE A 231 6.86 2.67 14.31
N GLU A 232 6.57 1.53 14.92
CA GLU A 232 7.45 0.86 15.89
C GLU A 232 8.50 -0.03 15.22
N ALA A 233 8.12 -0.74 14.17
CA ALA A 233 8.96 -1.77 13.57
C ALA A 233 10.27 -1.25 12.95
N PRO A 234 10.32 -0.12 12.22
CA PRO A 234 11.58 0.37 11.66
C PRO A 234 12.65 0.63 12.72
N GLU A 235 12.30 1.27 13.84
CA GLU A 235 13.25 1.49 14.94
C GLU A 235 13.71 0.17 15.56
N ALA A 236 12.80 -0.78 15.72
CA ALA A 236 13.13 -2.11 16.20
C ALA A 236 14.09 -2.84 15.26
N CYS A 237 13.92 -2.69 13.93
CA CYS A 237 14.86 -3.22 12.93
C CYS A 237 16.26 -2.61 13.11
N ILE A 238 16.33 -1.28 13.27
CA ILE A 238 17.59 -0.57 13.49
C ILE A 238 18.29 -1.09 14.76
N GLN A 239 17.55 -1.24 15.85
CA GLN A 239 18.08 -1.76 17.12
C GLN A 239 18.58 -3.20 17.00
N CYS A 240 17.91 -4.05 16.24
CA CYS A 240 18.37 -5.43 15.98
C CYS A 240 19.70 -5.43 15.21
N ILE A 241 19.88 -4.52 14.25
CA ILE A 241 21.14 -4.40 13.50
C ILE A 241 22.24 -3.82 14.38
N GLU A 242 21.92 -2.87 15.26
CA GLU A 242 22.87 -2.41 16.29
C GLU A 242 23.31 -3.57 17.18
N ALA A 243 22.39 -4.43 17.58
CA ALA A 243 22.71 -5.63 18.34
C ALA A 243 23.66 -6.57 17.58
N ALA A 244 23.51 -6.68 16.26
CA ALA A 244 24.43 -7.48 15.43
C ALA A 244 25.87 -6.94 15.50
N VAL A 245 26.04 -5.63 15.57
CA VAL A 245 27.35 -4.97 15.63
C VAL A 245 27.96 -5.03 17.05
N THR A 246 27.15 -4.96 18.08
CA THR A 246 27.60 -4.78 19.47
C THR A 246 27.58 -6.04 20.33
N MET A 247 26.87 -7.08 19.91
CA MET A 247 26.71 -8.33 20.67
C MET A 247 27.30 -9.52 19.92
N PRO A 248 27.71 -10.59 20.64
CA PRO A 248 27.97 -11.88 20.03
C PRO A 248 26.73 -12.38 19.28
N PHE A 249 26.93 -13.19 18.24
CA PHE A 249 25.87 -13.64 17.34
C PHE A 249 24.67 -14.25 18.09
N ASP A 250 24.91 -15.17 19.00
CA ASP A 250 23.83 -15.85 19.74
C ASP A 250 23.04 -14.90 20.65
N GLU A 251 23.70 -13.91 21.23
CA GLU A 251 23.02 -12.87 22.01
C GLU A 251 22.19 -11.95 21.09
N GLY A 252 22.72 -11.62 19.92
CA GLY A 252 21.99 -10.87 18.90
C GLY A 252 20.75 -11.61 18.41
N LEU A 253 20.84 -12.92 18.19
CA LEU A 253 19.69 -13.76 17.84
C LEU A 253 18.61 -13.74 18.92
N LYS A 254 19.02 -13.78 20.18
CA LYS A 254 18.07 -13.69 21.29
C LYS A 254 17.39 -12.33 21.34
N TYR A 255 18.16 -11.26 21.15
CA TYR A 255 17.64 -9.89 21.09
C TYR A 255 16.58 -9.76 19.97
N GLU A 256 16.89 -10.28 18.79
CA GLU A 256 15.97 -10.31 17.65
C GLU A 256 14.70 -11.07 17.98
N ARG A 257 14.80 -12.27 18.57
CA ARG A 257 13.66 -13.10 18.93
C ARG A 257 12.77 -12.41 19.95
N ASP A 258 13.33 -11.83 21.00
CA ASP A 258 12.57 -11.10 22.02
C ASP A 258 11.85 -9.91 21.39
N THR A 259 12.49 -9.25 20.44
CA THR A 259 11.91 -8.11 19.70
C THR A 259 10.72 -8.52 18.84
N ILE A 260 10.85 -9.58 18.04
CA ILE A 260 9.72 -10.04 17.19
C ILE A 260 8.55 -10.51 18.04
N MET A 261 8.80 -11.22 19.13
CA MET A 261 7.75 -11.70 20.02
C MET A 261 6.97 -10.54 20.64
N ARG A 262 7.66 -9.49 21.04
CA ARG A 262 7.04 -8.27 21.56
C ARG A 262 6.19 -7.56 20.51
N LEU A 263 6.71 -7.38 19.31
CA LEU A 263 6.01 -6.68 18.23
C LEU A 263 4.80 -7.47 17.71
N MET A 264 4.93 -8.78 17.60
CA MET A 264 3.89 -9.63 16.99
C MET A 264 2.54 -9.56 17.72
N VAL A 265 2.54 -9.35 19.03
CA VAL A 265 1.32 -9.22 19.83
C VAL A 265 0.85 -7.77 19.96
N GLY A 266 1.62 -6.83 19.43
CA GLY A 266 1.29 -5.40 19.49
C GLY A 266 0.21 -5.00 18.50
N THR A 267 -0.48 -3.90 18.82
CA THR A 267 -1.57 -3.38 18.00
C THR A 267 -1.12 -3.03 16.58
N GLN A 268 0.07 -2.47 16.42
CA GLN A 268 0.57 -2.08 15.10
C GLN A 268 0.77 -3.27 14.17
N SER A 269 1.38 -4.36 14.68
CA SER A 269 1.55 -5.56 13.87
C SER A 269 0.21 -6.21 13.51
N LEU A 270 -0.72 -6.25 14.47
CA LEU A 270 -2.07 -6.74 14.20
C LEU A 270 -2.74 -5.92 13.09
N ALA A 271 -2.62 -4.59 13.15
CA ALA A 271 -3.17 -3.69 12.14
C ALA A 271 -2.52 -3.92 10.76
N GLN A 272 -1.20 -3.97 10.69
CA GLN A 272 -0.49 -4.11 9.42
C GLN A 272 -0.71 -5.48 8.78
N ARG A 273 -0.79 -6.54 9.58
CA ARG A 273 -1.15 -7.87 9.08
C ARG A 273 -2.60 -7.91 8.58
N TYR A 274 -3.51 -7.28 9.31
CA TYR A 274 -4.89 -7.12 8.89
C TYR A 274 -4.98 -6.43 7.52
N VAL A 275 -4.29 -5.32 7.34
CA VAL A 275 -4.27 -4.58 6.07
C VAL A 275 -3.71 -5.44 4.92
N PHE A 276 -2.68 -6.22 5.18
CA PHE A 276 -2.12 -7.14 4.20
C PHE A 276 -3.16 -8.11 3.64
N PHE A 277 -3.99 -8.70 4.51
CA PHE A 277 -5.06 -9.59 4.07
C PHE A 277 -6.25 -8.82 3.49
N ALA A 278 -6.56 -7.65 4.03
CA ALA A 278 -7.67 -6.82 3.58
C ALA A 278 -7.49 -6.35 2.13
N GLU A 279 -6.28 -6.00 1.72
CA GLU A 279 -6.01 -5.63 0.32
C GLU A 279 -6.32 -6.77 -0.65
N ARG A 280 -5.97 -8.00 -0.29
CA ARG A 280 -6.27 -9.18 -1.09
C ARG A 280 -7.77 -9.48 -1.10
N GLN A 281 -8.42 -9.31 0.04
CA GLN A 281 -9.85 -9.57 0.20
C GLN A 281 -10.69 -8.58 -0.62
N ALA A 282 -10.26 -7.33 -0.75
CA ALA A 282 -10.96 -6.31 -1.51
C ALA A 282 -11.17 -6.69 -2.99
N ALA A 283 -10.27 -7.48 -3.56
CA ALA A 283 -10.39 -7.96 -4.94
C ALA A 283 -11.46 -9.05 -5.12
N LYS A 284 -11.94 -9.65 -4.02
CA LYS A 284 -12.91 -10.74 -4.06
C LYS A 284 -14.34 -10.19 -3.94
N ILE A 285 -15.13 -10.37 -4.97
CA ILE A 285 -16.50 -9.90 -5.03
C ILE A 285 -17.42 -11.13 -5.08
N PRO A 286 -18.32 -11.33 -4.09
CA PRO A 286 -19.10 -12.58 -3.96
C PRO A 286 -19.88 -12.96 -5.23
N ASP A 287 -20.53 -12.01 -5.89
CA ASP A 287 -21.33 -12.27 -7.08
C ASP A 287 -20.58 -12.06 -8.40
N VAL A 288 -19.26 -11.77 -8.33
CA VAL A 288 -18.36 -11.66 -9.48
C VAL A 288 -17.14 -12.54 -9.23
N PRO A 289 -17.27 -13.87 -9.36
CA PRO A 289 -16.17 -14.80 -9.07
C PRO A 289 -15.04 -14.64 -10.08
N ASP A 290 -13.86 -15.18 -9.74
CA ASP A 290 -12.64 -15.11 -10.57
C ASP A 290 -12.84 -15.75 -11.97
N THR A 291 -13.85 -16.61 -12.13
CA THR A 291 -14.20 -17.22 -13.41
C THR A 291 -15.00 -16.31 -14.33
N THR A 292 -15.43 -15.13 -13.86
CA THR A 292 -16.19 -14.17 -14.67
C THR A 292 -15.33 -13.71 -15.85
N PRO A 293 -15.86 -13.81 -17.10
CA PRO A 293 -15.10 -13.35 -18.27
C PRO A 293 -14.81 -11.86 -18.18
N THR A 294 -13.63 -11.45 -18.65
CA THR A 294 -13.25 -10.05 -18.76
C THR A 294 -13.25 -9.62 -20.22
N ARG A 295 -13.41 -8.32 -20.45
CA ARG A 295 -13.24 -7.72 -21.77
C ARG A 295 -11.80 -7.34 -21.99
N LYS A 296 -11.29 -7.55 -23.21
CA LYS A 296 -9.93 -7.17 -23.58
C LYS A 296 -9.84 -5.66 -23.71
N ILE A 297 -8.89 -5.05 -23.00
CA ILE A 297 -8.63 -3.60 -23.06
C ILE A 297 -7.27 -3.38 -23.71
N GLY A 298 -7.27 -3.16 -25.02
CA GLY A 298 -6.05 -2.90 -25.79
C GLY A 298 -5.82 -1.43 -26.09
N LYS A 299 -6.84 -0.58 -25.93
CA LYS A 299 -6.75 0.86 -26.15
C LYS A 299 -7.71 1.59 -25.25
N VAL A 300 -7.22 2.65 -24.60
CA VAL A 300 -7.99 3.46 -23.66
C VAL A 300 -8.16 4.87 -24.21
N GLY A 301 -9.35 5.42 -24.06
CA GLY A 301 -9.64 6.81 -24.34
C GLY A 301 -9.81 7.60 -23.04
N ILE A 302 -9.25 8.80 -22.99
CA ILE A 302 -9.40 9.72 -21.86
C ILE A 302 -10.02 11.01 -22.37
N ILE A 303 -11.10 11.45 -21.76
CA ILE A 303 -11.71 12.75 -22.05
C ILE A 303 -11.31 13.73 -20.95
N GLY A 304 -10.56 14.74 -21.34
CA GLY A 304 -10.00 15.74 -20.44
C GLY A 304 -8.48 15.56 -20.27
N ALA A 305 -7.74 16.61 -20.54
CA ALA A 305 -6.28 16.63 -20.41
C ALA A 305 -5.82 17.48 -19.22
N GLY A 306 -6.70 17.71 -18.25
CA GLY A 306 -6.39 18.38 -16.99
C GLY A 306 -5.55 17.49 -16.07
N THR A 307 -5.39 17.92 -14.83
CA THR A 307 -4.57 17.22 -13.83
C THR A 307 -5.03 15.76 -13.65
N MET A 308 -6.33 15.53 -13.51
CA MET A 308 -6.85 14.17 -13.33
C MET A 308 -6.75 13.34 -14.60
N GLY A 309 -7.24 13.85 -15.73
CA GLY A 309 -7.21 13.12 -17.00
C GLY A 309 -5.81 12.75 -17.44
N GLY A 310 -4.85 13.66 -17.30
CA GLY A 310 -3.45 13.41 -17.60
C GLY A 310 -2.84 12.34 -16.71
N GLY A 311 -3.06 12.43 -15.41
CA GLY A 311 -2.58 11.43 -14.45
C GLY A 311 -3.19 10.06 -14.66
N ILE A 312 -4.48 9.99 -14.95
CA ILE A 312 -5.17 8.72 -15.27
C ILE A 312 -4.55 8.08 -16.52
N ALA A 313 -4.35 8.88 -17.57
CA ALA A 313 -3.77 8.42 -18.82
C ALA A 313 -2.36 7.82 -18.65
N MET A 314 -1.54 8.41 -17.80
CA MET A 314 -0.20 7.92 -17.50
C MET A 314 -0.21 6.48 -16.98
N ASN A 315 -1.18 6.13 -16.14
CA ASN A 315 -1.29 4.79 -15.57
C ASN A 315 -1.37 3.70 -16.64
N PHE A 316 -2.10 3.95 -17.70
CA PHE A 316 -2.27 2.99 -18.80
C PHE A 316 -1.03 2.94 -19.70
N VAL A 317 -0.51 4.10 -20.04
CA VAL A 317 0.71 4.21 -20.87
C VAL A 317 1.90 3.52 -20.19
N ASN A 318 2.02 3.65 -18.87
CA ASN A 318 3.09 3.02 -18.09
C ASN A 318 3.14 1.50 -18.23
N VAL A 319 2.00 0.87 -18.48
CA VAL A 319 1.91 -0.59 -18.65
C VAL A 319 1.75 -1.01 -20.11
N GLY A 320 2.02 -0.10 -21.04
CA GLY A 320 2.07 -0.39 -22.47
C GLY A 320 0.74 -0.28 -23.20
N ILE A 321 -0.31 0.23 -22.56
CA ILE A 321 -1.62 0.42 -23.20
C ILE A 321 -1.66 1.80 -23.85
N PRO A 322 -1.87 1.89 -25.19
CA PRO A 322 -1.96 3.18 -25.86
C PRO A 322 -3.22 3.95 -25.44
N VAL A 323 -3.08 5.26 -25.37
CA VAL A 323 -4.15 6.17 -24.92
C VAL A 323 -4.44 7.22 -26.00
N THR A 324 -5.72 7.35 -26.33
CA THR A 324 -6.23 8.51 -27.08
C THR A 324 -6.76 9.53 -26.07
N ILE A 325 -6.13 10.70 -26.00
CA ILE A 325 -6.54 11.76 -25.09
C ILE A 325 -7.24 12.87 -25.85
N VAL A 326 -8.45 13.20 -25.42
CA VAL A 326 -9.32 14.18 -26.10
C VAL A 326 -9.55 15.37 -25.20
N GLU A 327 -9.43 16.56 -25.79
CA GLU A 327 -9.69 17.83 -25.10
C GLU A 327 -10.50 18.74 -26.04
N THR A 328 -11.20 19.73 -25.50
CA THR A 328 -12.00 20.67 -26.31
C THR A 328 -11.17 21.75 -26.98
N LYS A 329 -10.05 22.15 -26.36
CA LYS A 329 -9.19 23.24 -26.84
C LYS A 329 -7.76 22.76 -27.01
N GLN A 330 -7.12 23.19 -28.10
CA GLN A 330 -5.74 22.84 -28.41
C GLN A 330 -4.78 23.27 -27.30
N GLU A 331 -4.97 24.44 -26.72
CA GLU A 331 -4.12 24.98 -25.65
C GLU A 331 -4.16 24.08 -24.41
N ALA A 332 -5.34 23.62 -24.03
CA ALA A 332 -5.53 22.72 -22.89
C ALA A 332 -4.90 21.35 -23.16
N LEU A 333 -5.03 20.85 -24.38
CA LEU A 333 -4.44 19.59 -24.81
C LEU A 333 -2.90 19.65 -24.77
N ASP A 334 -2.32 20.69 -25.35
CA ASP A 334 -0.86 20.89 -25.38
C ASP A 334 -0.29 21.04 -23.96
N ARG A 335 -0.98 21.77 -23.10
CA ARG A 335 -0.59 21.94 -21.69
C ARG A 335 -0.63 20.62 -20.96
N GLY A 336 -1.69 19.83 -21.14
CA GLY A 336 -1.83 18.51 -20.53
C GLY A 336 -0.71 17.57 -20.92
N LEU A 337 -0.37 17.49 -22.20
CA LEU A 337 0.72 16.65 -22.70
C LEU A 337 2.08 17.16 -22.20
N SER A 338 2.27 18.47 -22.09
CA SER A 338 3.48 19.07 -21.54
C SER A 338 3.70 18.68 -20.07
N VAL A 339 2.64 18.70 -19.26
CA VAL A 339 2.69 18.27 -17.84
C VAL A 339 3.04 16.79 -17.73
N ILE A 340 2.45 15.94 -18.57
CA ILE A 340 2.75 14.50 -18.60
C ILE A 340 4.22 14.26 -18.92
N ARG A 341 4.74 14.92 -19.96
CA ARG A 341 6.15 14.82 -20.34
C ARG A 341 7.08 15.25 -19.21
N LYS A 342 6.76 16.36 -18.56
CA LYS A 342 7.54 16.87 -17.43
C LYS A 342 7.57 15.88 -16.26
N ASN A 343 6.45 15.23 -15.97
CA ASN A 343 6.39 14.20 -14.93
C ASN A 343 7.32 13.01 -15.25
N TYR A 344 7.34 12.55 -16.49
CA TYR A 344 8.23 11.48 -16.92
C TYR A 344 9.71 11.93 -16.90
N GLU A 345 10.01 13.13 -17.36
CA GLU A 345 11.36 13.67 -17.33
C GLU A 345 11.89 13.81 -15.89
N ASN A 346 11.04 14.22 -14.95
CA ASN A 346 11.41 14.30 -13.54
C ASN A 346 11.72 12.92 -12.96
N THR A 347 10.96 11.89 -13.36
CA THR A 347 11.24 10.50 -12.98
C THR A 347 12.57 10.03 -13.55
N ALA A 348 12.88 10.40 -14.78
CA ALA A 348 14.16 10.09 -15.43
C ALA A 348 15.34 10.77 -14.72
N LYS A 349 15.19 12.02 -14.28
CA LYS A 349 16.21 12.75 -13.51
C LYS A 349 16.55 12.07 -12.19
N ARG A 350 15.58 11.34 -11.61
CA ARG A 350 15.78 10.56 -10.38
C ARG A 350 16.41 9.18 -10.64
N GLY A 351 16.77 8.89 -11.88
CA GLY A 351 17.37 7.60 -12.26
C GLY A 351 16.42 6.41 -12.34
N ARG A 352 15.11 6.65 -12.27
CA ARG A 352 14.08 5.59 -12.26
C ARG A 352 13.52 5.26 -13.64
N LEU A 353 13.87 6.03 -14.64
CA LEU A 353 13.40 5.90 -16.00
C LEU A 353 14.49 6.43 -16.93
N SER A 354 14.71 5.79 -18.11
CA SER A 354 15.61 6.33 -19.12
C SER A 354 14.90 7.38 -19.96
N MET A 355 15.67 8.28 -20.61
CA MET A 355 15.08 9.23 -21.57
C MET A 355 14.49 8.53 -22.79
N ALA A 356 15.04 7.39 -23.20
CA ALA A 356 14.45 6.56 -24.24
C ALA A 356 13.07 6.05 -23.85
N ASP A 357 12.91 5.64 -22.58
CA ASP A 357 11.61 5.22 -22.05
C ASP A 357 10.60 6.38 -22.01
N VAL A 358 11.05 7.59 -21.71
CA VAL A 358 10.19 8.79 -21.76
C VAL A 358 9.61 8.95 -23.16
N GLU A 359 10.45 8.90 -24.19
CA GLU A 359 9.99 9.04 -25.58
C GLU A 359 9.08 7.88 -25.99
N THR A 360 9.37 6.66 -25.59
CA THR A 360 8.50 5.50 -25.83
C THR A 360 7.12 5.69 -25.23
N ARG A 361 7.06 6.15 -23.99
CA ARG A 361 5.78 6.39 -23.29
C ARG A 361 5.01 7.55 -23.94
N MET A 362 5.68 8.65 -24.23
CA MET A 362 5.03 9.78 -24.91
C MET A 362 4.49 9.39 -26.31
N GLY A 363 5.16 8.49 -27.00
CA GLY A 363 4.72 7.96 -28.29
C GLY A 363 3.44 7.12 -28.23
N ARG A 364 3.01 6.68 -27.04
CA ARG A 364 1.76 5.93 -26.86
C ARG A 364 0.52 6.81 -26.72
N PHE A 365 0.68 8.12 -26.68
CA PHE A 365 -0.44 9.09 -26.66
C PHE A 365 -0.83 9.48 -28.08
N THR A 366 -2.13 9.47 -28.35
CA THR A 366 -2.72 10.04 -29.57
C THR A 366 -3.64 11.20 -29.13
N PRO A 367 -3.21 12.45 -29.31
CA PRO A 367 -4.03 13.60 -28.96
C PRO A 367 -5.09 13.89 -30.03
N SER A 368 -6.27 14.35 -29.61
CA SER A 368 -7.34 14.76 -30.51
C SER A 368 -8.23 15.83 -29.88
N LEU A 369 -8.86 16.62 -30.73
CA LEU A 369 -9.91 17.56 -30.34
C LEU A 369 -11.31 17.01 -30.65
N ASP A 370 -11.38 15.85 -31.27
CA ASP A 370 -12.64 15.23 -31.73
C ASP A 370 -12.94 13.96 -30.94
N LEU A 371 -14.14 13.91 -30.34
CA LEU A 371 -14.61 12.71 -29.63
C LEU A 371 -14.68 11.48 -30.54
N ALA A 372 -14.87 11.66 -31.86
CA ALA A 372 -14.91 10.55 -32.81
C ALA A 372 -13.60 9.74 -32.83
N ALA A 373 -12.49 10.32 -32.39
CA ALA A 373 -11.23 9.61 -32.24
C ALA A 373 -11.29 8.47 -31.21
N LEU A 374 -12.31 8.43 -30.36
CA LEU A 374 -12.51 7.42 -29.32
C LEU A 374 -13.27 6.18 -29.82
N ALA A 375 -13.69 6.17 -31.09
CA ALA A 375 -14.57 5.13 -31.63
C ALA A 375 -13.99 3.71 -31.56
N ASP A 376 -12.68 3.55 -31.57
CA ASP A 376 -11.99 2.27 -31.52
C ASP A 376 -11.46 1.90 -30.12
N CYS A 377 -11.73 2.72 -29.11
CA CYS A 377 -11.29 2.46 -27.74
C CYS A 377 -12.13 1.36 -27.07
N ASP A 378 -11.47 0.52 -26.29
CA ASP A 378 -12.10 -0.54 -25.51
C ASP A 378 -12.66 -0.05 -24.17
N LEU A 379 -12.05 1.00 -23.64
CA LEU A 379 -12.45 1.68 -22.41
C LEU A 379 -12.29 3.18 -22.63
N ILE A 380 -13.29 3.94 -22.26
CA ILE A 380 -13.27 5.41 -22.31
C ILE A 380 -13.55 5.93 -20.90
N ILE A 381 -12.62 6.73 -20.35
CA ILE A 381 -12.77 7.33 -19.02
C ILE A 381 -12.96 8.83 -19.19
N GLU A 382 -14.08 9.32 -18.70
CA GLU A 382 -14.40 10.74 -18.70
C GLU A 382 -13.85 11.40 -17.41
N ALA A 383 -13.08 12.45 -17.55
CA ALA A 383 -12.47 13.21 -16.46
C ALA A 383 -12.64 14.73 -16.71
N VAL A 384 -13.86 15.14 -17.05
CA VAL A 384 -14.23 16.55 -17.27
C VAL A 384 -14.81 17.18 -16.00
N PHE A 385 -15.25 18.43 -16.07
CA PHE A 385 -15.79 19.16 -14.92
C PHE A 385 -16.89 18.40 -14.18
N GLU A 386 -16.90 18.52 -12.85
CA GLU A 386 -17.87 17.89 -11.95
C GLU A 386 -19.23 18.56 -12.03
N ASN A 387 -19.88 18.39 -13.17
CA ASN A 387 -21.19 18.94 -13.48
C ASN A 387 -22.04 17.87 -14.17
N MET A 388 -23.20 17.55 -13.59
CA MET A 388 -24.06 16.48 -14.08
C MET A 388 -24.53 16.71 -15.52
N GLU A 389 -24.90 17.92 -15.88
CA GLU A 389 -25.39 18.22 -17.22
C GLU A 389 -24.31 18.05 -18.29
N ILE A 390 -23.08 18.46 -17.97
CA ILE A 390 -21.94 18.26 -18.86
C ILE A 390 -21.66 16.77 -19.03
N LYS A 391 -21.67 15.99 -17.95
CA LYS A 391 -21.41 14.54 -18.01
C LYS A 391 -22.51 13.80 -18.77
N LYS A 392 -23.77 14.18 -18.60
CA LYS A 392 -24.89 13.63 -19.37
C LYS A 392 -24.72 13.88 -20.86
N GLU A 393 -24.36 15.10 -21.24
CA GLU A 393 -24.10 15.46 -22.64
C GLU A 393 -22.95 14.63 -23.22
N VAL A 394 -21.84 14.50 -22.50
CA VAL A 394 -20.68 13.71 -22.94
C VAL A 394 -21.07 12.24 -23.11
N PHE A 395 -21.77 11.64 -22.15
CA PHE A 395 -22.16 10.23 -22.23
C PHE A 395 -23.20 9.99 -23.33
N GLY A 396 -24.09 10.94 -23.60
CA GLY A 396 -25.00 10.85 -24.76
C GLY A 396 -24.23 10.81 -26.07
N LYS A 397 -23.19 11.62 -26.22
CA LYS A 397 -22.31 11.60 -27.41
C LYS A 397 -21.50 10.31 -27.50
N LEU A 398 -20.94 9.84 -26.36
CA LEU A 398 -20.17 8.59 -26.31
C LEU A 398 -21.02 7.38 -26.69
N ASP A 399 -22.30 7.37 -26.33
CA ASP A 399 -23.22 6.28 -26.67
C ASP A 399 -23.34 6.09 -28.19
N ALA A 400 -23.32 7.19 -28.96
CA ALA A 400 -23.34 7.16 -30.43
C ALA A 400 -21.98 6.82 -31.05
N ILE A 401 -20.86 7.20 -30.40
CA ILE A 401 -19.52 7.10 -30.95
C ILE A 401 -18.83 5.79 -30.59
N ALA A 402 -18.93 5.36 -29.33
CA ALA A 402 -18.20 4.22 -28.82
C ALA A 402 -18.62 2.91 -29.49
N LYS A 403 -17.66 2.06 -29.78
CA LYS A 403 -17.97 0.75 -30.38
C LYS A 403 -18.79 -0.12 -29.43
N LYS A 404 -19.45 -1.10 -29.97
CA LYS A 404 -20.20 -2.12 -29.20
C LYS A 404 -19.22 -2.84 -28.28
N GLY A 405 -19.59 -2.97 -27.00
CA GLY A 405 -18.76 -3.65 -26.00
C GLY A 405 -17.71 -2.77 -25.34
N ALA A 406 -17.56 -1.52 -25.75
CA ALA A 406 -16.70 -0.57 -25.06
C ALA A 406 -17.25 -0.26 -23.67
N ILE A 407 -16.36 -0.16 -22.69
CA ILE A 407 -16.72 0.24 -21.32
C ILE A 407 -16.64 1.77 -21.25
N LEU A 408 -17.68 2.38 -20.72
CA LEU A 408 -17.78 3.83 -20.52
C LEU A 408 -17.69 4.13 -19.02
N ALA A 409 -16.63 4.81 -18.61
CA ALA A 409 -16.37 5.08 -17.19
C ALA A 409 -16.35 6.59 -16.92
N SER A 410 -16.81 6.97 -15.73
CA SER A 410 -16.68 8.35 -15.23
C SER A 410 -15.78 8.40 -14.00
N ASN A 411 -14.88 9.38 -13.97
CA ASN A 411 -14.03 9.69 -12.81
C ASN A 411 -14.71 10.64 -11.82
N THR A 412 -16.05 10.69 -11.83
CA THR A 412 -16.77 11.56 -10.89
C THR A 412 -16.45 11.22 -9.44
N SER A 413 -16.38 12.23 -8.58
CA SER A 413 -16.15 12.07 -7.13
C SER A 413 -17.45 12.01 -6.32
N TYR A 414 -18.54 12.54 -6.84
CA TYR A 414 -19.79 12.74 -6.11
C TYR A 414 -21.05 12.41 -6.89
N LEU A 415 -21.02 12.49 -8.23
CA LEU A 415 -22.22 12.41 -9.06
C LEU A 415 -22.73 10.99 -9.19
N ASP A 416 -24.04 10.87 -9.35
CA ASP A 416 -24.74 9.59 -9.46
C ASP A 416 -24.44 8.89 -10.79
N ILE A 417 -23.69 7.80 -10.73
CA ILE A 417 -23.32 6.98 -11.89
C ILE A 417 -24.57 6.43 -12.60
N ASP A 418 -25.63 6.10 -11.87
CA ASP A 418 -26.86 5.57 -12.48
C ASP A 418 -27.56 6.60 -13.36
N LYS A 419 -27.54 7.87 -12.95
CA LYS A 419 -28.07 8.98 -13.76
C LYS A 419 -27.24 9.22 -15.01
N ILE A 420 -25.92 9.06 -14.91
CA ILE A 420 -25.02 9.15 -16.07
C ILE A 420 -25.29 7.98 -17.02
N ALA A 421 -25.39 6.76 -16.51
CA ALA A 421 -25.66 5.56 -17.28
C ALA A 421 -27.01 5.63 -18.03
N ALA A 422 -28.03 6.27 -17.43
CA ALA A 422 -29.34 6.45 -18.00
C ALA A 422 -29.34 7.32 -19.28
N MET A 423 -28.28 8.07 -19.52
CA MET A 423 -28.09 8.85 -20.75
C MET A 423 -27.62 8.01 -21.92
N THR A 424 -27.33 6.74 -21.72
CA THR A 424 -26.85 5.82 -22.75
C THR A 424 -27.88 4.72 -23.00
N THR A 425 -27.80 4.08 -24.17
CA THR A 425 -28.60 2.88 -24.48
C THR A 425 -27.94 1.60 -23.96
N ARG A 426 -26.78 1.73 -23.26
CA ARG A 426 -25.97 0.62 -22.76
C ARG A 426 -25.57 0.84 -21.28
N PRO A 427 -26.54 0.99 -20.37
CA PRO A 427 -26.23 1.25 -18.96
C PRO A 427 -25.41 0.12 -18.31
N GLU A 428 -25.48 -1.10 -18.84
CA GLU A 428 -24.68 -2.24 -18.40
C GLU A 428 -23.18 -2.09 -18.68
N ASP A 429 -22.79 -1.23 -19.62
CA ASP A 429 -21.40 -0.96 -19.99
C ASP A 429 -20.84 0.25 -19.24
N VAL A 430 -21.63 0.91 -18.42
CA VAL A 430 -21.24 2.12 -17.68
C VAL A 430 -20.83 1.78 -16.25
N ILE A 431 -19.73 2.38 -15.81
CA ILE A 431 -19.17 2.16 -14.48
C ILE A 431 -18.50 3.45 -13.98
N GLY A 432 -18.35 3.60 -12.66
CA GLY A 432 -17.51 4.63 -12.10
C GLY A 432 -16.09 4.11 -11.89
N MET A 433 -15.11 4.93 -12.24
CA MET A 433 -13.68 4.67 -11.94
C MET A 433 -13.11 5.93 -11.32
N HIS A 434 -13.22 6.01 -10.00
CA HIS A 434 -12.82 7.18 -9.22
C HIS A 434 -11.37 7.07 -8.79
N PHE A 435 -10.50 7.81 -9.48
CA PHE A 435 -9.08 7.94 -9.15
C PHE A 435 -8.88 9.07 -8.15
N PHE A 436 -7.73 9.08 -7.48
CA PHE A 436 -7.38 10.07 -6.46
C PHE A 436 -6.18 10.90 -6.90
N SER A 437 -6.18 12.18 -6.57
CA SER A 437 -5.13 13.12 -6.99
C SER A 437 -3.88 13.02 -6.10
N PRO A 438 -2.69 12.95 -6.67
CA PRO A 438 -2.34 12.82 -8.09
C PRO A 438 -2.63 11.42 -8.64
N ALA A 439 -3.39 11.33 -9.73
CA ALA A 439 -3.87 10.05 -10.23
C ALA A 439 -2.77 9.09 -10.68
N ASN A 440 -1.62 9.61 -11.08
CA ASN A 440 -0.45 8.80 -11.46
C ASN A 440 0.32 8.27 -10.24
N VAL A 441 0.03 8.72 -9.03
CA VAL A 441 0.75 8.39 -7.79
C VAL A 441 -0.13 7.63 -6.80
N MET A 442 -1.34 8.11 -6.56
CA MET A 442 -2.23 7.56 -5.53
C MET A 442 -2.68 6.14 -5.88
N ARG A 443 -2.62 5.25 -4.88
CA ARG A 443 -2.86 3.82 -5.10
C ARG A 443 -4.32 3.43 -5.21
N LEU A 444 -5.23 4.18 -4.60
CA LEU A 444 -6.63 3.82 -4.56
C LEU A 444 -7.35 4.05 -5.89
N LEU A 445 -8.18 3.09 -6.28
CA LEU A 445 -9.20 3.23 -7.30
C LEU A 445 -10.53 2.74 -6.72
N GLU A 446 -11.47 3.65 -6.47
CA GLU A 446 -12.85 3.26 -6.16
C GLU A 446 -13.55 2.87 -7.47
N VAL A 447 -13.90 1.59 -7.58
CA VAL A 447 -14.68 1.06 -8.70
C VAL A 447 -16.15 1.13 -8.31
N VAL A 448 -16.88 2.05 -8.94
CA VAL A 448 -18.26 2.37 -8.54
C VAL A 448 -19.25 1.55 -9.38
N ARG A 449 -19.88 0.62 -8.71
CA ARG A 449 -20.88 -0.26 -9.31
C ARG A 449 -22.23 0.44 -9.40
N GLY A 450 -22.70 0.70 -10.62
CA GLY A 450 -24.06 1.14 -10.86
C GLY A 450 -25.05 -0.02 -10.72
N GLU A 451 -26.32 0.31 -10.58
CA GLU A 451 -27.39 -0.69 -10.42
C GLU A 451 -27.44 -1.67 -11.61
N LYS A 452 -27.16 -1.18 -12.81
CA LYS A 452 -27.22 -1.98 -14.05
C LYS A 452 -25.87 -2.42 -14.59
N THR A 453 -24.77 -2.07 -13.92
CA THR A 453 -23.41 -2.41 -14.38
C THR A 453 -23.25 -3.92 -14.49
N ALA A 454 -22.83 -4.41 -15.65
CA ALA A 454 -22.64 -5.83 -15.90
C ALA A 454 -21.45 -6.40 -15.11
N LYS A 455 -21.55 -7.67 -14.75
CA LYS A 455 -20.51 -8.36 -13.96
C LYS A 455 -19.17 -8.44 -14.67
N ASP A 456 -19.16 -8.63 -15.99
CA ASP A 456 -17.93 -8.66 -16.78
C ASP A 456 -17.26 -7.28 -16.85
N VAL A 457 -18.03 -6.21 -16.81
CA VAL A 457 -17.50 -4.83 -16.72
C VAL A 457 -16.85 -4.62 -15.36
N ILE A 458 -17.46 -5.05 -14.27
CA ILE A 458 -16.90 -4.99 -12.93
C ILE A 458 -15.59 -5.79 -12.86
N ALA A 459 -15.61 -7.03 -13.35
CA ALA A 459 -14.43 -7.90 -13.37
C ALA A 459 -13.30 -7.26 -14.18
N THR A 460 -13.61 -6.65 -15.31
CA THR A 460 -12.62 -5.96 -16.15
C THR A 460 -12.01 -4.76 -15.42
N ALA A 461 -12.82 -3.92 -14.80
CA ALA A 461 -12.34 -2.75 -14.06
C ALA A 461 -11.46 -3.14 -12.86
N MET A 462 -11.85 -4.16 -12.11
CA MET A 462 -11.04 -4.68 -10.99
C MET A 462 -9.72 -5.27 -11.46
N GLY A 463 -9.72 -6.00 -12.56
CA GLY A 463 -8.50 -6.55 -13.18
C GLY A 463 -7.57 -5.46 -13.70
N LEU A 464 -8.13 -4.40 -14.31
CA LEU A 464 -7.35 -3.24 -14.77
C LEU A 464 -6.72 -2.49 -13.59
N ALA A 465 -7.43 -2.33 -12.49
CA ALA A 465 -6.87 -1.71 -11.30
C ALA A 465 -5.56 -2.40 -10.90
N LYS A 466 -5.56 -3.72 -10.85
CA LYS A 466 -4.36 -4.51 -10.56
C LYS A 466 -3.27 -4.30 -11.62
N THR A 467 -3.64 -4.35 -12.90
CA THR A 467 -2.70 -4.19 -14.04
C THR A 467 -1.98 -2.84 -13.98
N ILE A 468 -2.68 -1.76 -13.63
CA ILE A 468 -2.09 -0.41 -13.55
C ILE A 468 -1.48 -0.09 -12.18
N GLY A 469 -1.37 -1.10 -11.30
CA GLY A 469 -0.73 -0.93 -9.99
C GLY A 469 -1.56 -0.21 -8.95
N LYS A 470 -2.89 -0.19 -9.11
CA LYS A 470 -3.82 0.38 -8.14
C LYS A 470 -4.41 -0.71 -7.23
N VAL A 471 -4.94 -0.26 -6.11
CA VAL A 471 -5.76 -1.09 -5.24
C VAL A 471 -7.23 -0.76 -5.56
N GLY A 472 -7.89 -1.65 -6.24
CA GLY A 472 -9.31 -1.49 -6.60
C GLY A 472 -10.21 -1.91 -5.45
N VAL A 473 -11.19 -1.08 -5.12
CA VAL A 473 -12.22 -1.39 -4.13
C VAL A 473 -13.58 -1.14 -4.75
N LEU A 474 -14.45 -2.16 -4.73
CA LEU A 474 -15.80 -2.03 -5.25
C LEU A 474 -16.69 -1.28 -4.24
N VAL A 475 -17.34 -0.23 -4.72
CA VAL A 475 -18.24 0.60 -3.91
C VAL A 475 -19.57 0.80 -4.65
N GLY A 476 -20.63 1.11 -3.89
CA GLY A 476 -21.94 1.42 -4.46
C GLY A 476 -22.12 2.91 -4.71
N VAL A 477 -23.20 3.24 -5.41
CA VAL A 477 -23.57 4.63 -5.74
C VAL A 477 -24.18 5.32 -4.52
N CYS A 478 -23.52 6.36 -4.03
CA CYS A 478 -24.03 7.30 -3.05
C CYS A 478 -23.19 8.58 -3.13
N HIS A 479 -23.66 9.66 -2.51
CA HIS A 479 -22.94 10.93 -2.55
C HIS A 479 -21.58 10.79 -1.84
N GLY A 480 -20.50 11.03 -2.58
CA GLY A 480 -19.13 10.90 -2.07
C GLY A 480 -18.62 9.47 -1.98
N PHE A 481 -19.37 8.51 -2.47
CA PHE A 481 -19.07 7.07 -2.42
C PHE A 481 -18.71 6.64 -1.00
N VAL A 482 -17.56 5.97 -0.79
CA VAL A 482 -17.13 5.57 0.55
C VAL A 482 -16.20 6.61 1.15
N GLY A 483 -15.11 6.93 0.48
CA GLY A 483 -14.05 7.76 1.05
C GLY A 483 -14.48 9.19 1.33
N ASN A 484 -14.99 9.90 0.33
CA ASN A 484 -15.41 11.29 0.49
C ASN A 484 -16.64 11.46 1.39
N ARG A 485 -17.53 10.48 1.39
CA ARG A 485 -18.68 10.47 2.30
C ARG A 485 -18.23 10.48 3.77
N MET A 486 -17.23 9.66 4.09
CA MET A 486 -16.66 9.63 5.44
C MET A 486 -15.82 10.87 5.73
N LEU A 487 -15.05 11.35 4.74
CA LEU A 487 -14.25 12.56 4.88
C LEU A 487 -15.11 13.78 5.24
N ALA A 488 -16.30 13.89 4.67
CA ALA A 488 -17.22 14.98 4.94
C ALA A 488 -17.55 15.09 6.44
N GLN A 489 -17.63 13.97 7.15
CA GLN A 489 -17.88 13.95 8.59
C GLN A 489 -16.76 14.62 9.38
N ARG A 490 -15.52 14.30 9.04
CA ARG A 490 -14.33 14.90 9.65
C ARG A 490 -14.23 16.40 9.37
N GLN A 491 -14.43 16.78 8.11
CA GLN A 491 -14.33 18.19 7.68
C GLN A 491 -15.40 19.06 8.36
N ARG A 492 -16.61 18.55 8.49
CA ARG A 492 -17.68 19.24 9.21
C ARG A 492 -17.27 19.53 10.65
N GLU A 493 -16.76 18.53 11.37
CA GLU A 493 -16.39 18.69 12.77
C GLU A 493 -15.15 19.55 12.94
N ALA A 494 -14.17 19.44 12.10
CA ALA A 494 -12.99 20.31 12.12
C ALA A 494 -13.40 21.79 11.98
N ASN A 495 -14.29 22.10 11.07
CA ASN A 495 -14.78 23.46 10.87
C ASN A 495 -15.62 23.98 12.06
N LYS A 496 -16.41 23.12 12.71
CA LYS A 496 -17.12 23.47 13.94
C LYS A 496 -16.16 23.73 15.11
N LEU A 497 -15.17 22.89 15.26
CA LEU A 497 -14.19 22.97 16.36
C LEU A 497 -13.44 24.30 16.37
N ILE A 498 -13.05 24.83 15.22
CA ILE A 498 -12.33 26.11 15.17
C ILE A 498 -13.21 27.29 15.56
N LEU A 499 -14.52 27.22 15.41
CA LEU A 499 -15.44 28.24 15.90
C LEU A 499 -15.75 28.06 17.39
N GLU A 500 -15.71 26.82 17.89
CA GLU A 500 -16.09 26.49 19.27
C GLU A 500 -14.96 26.66 20.29
N GLY A 501 -13.69 26.68 19.87
CA GLY A 501 -12.60 26.89 20.83
C GLY A 501 -11.21 26.47 20.41
N ALA A 502 -11.07 25.63 19.39
CA ALA A 502 -9.78 25.25 18.84
C ALA A 502 -9.32 26.25 17.77
N MET A 503 -8.07 26.17 17.38
CA MET A 503 -7.53 26.86 16.19
C MET A 503 -7.18 25.82 15.12
N PRO A 504 -7.06 26.23 13.85
CA PRO A 504 -6.69 25.29 12.77
C PRO A 504 -5.44 24.47 13.08
N TRP A 505 -4.44 25.10 13.64
CA TRP A 505 -3.17 24.43 14.01
C TRP A 505 -3.31 23.47 15.18
N ASP A 506 -4.31 23.64 16.07
CA ASP A 506 -4.62 22.68 17.13
C ASP A 506 -5.22 21.39 16.55
N VAL A 507 -6.19 21.54 15.66
CA VAL A 507 -6.85 20.41 14.99
C VAL A 507 -5.83 19.65 14.15
N ASP A 508 -5.04 20.37 13.37
CA ASP A 508 -4.01 19.77 12.51
C ASP A 508 -2.96 19.03 13.32
N ARG A 509 -2.52 19.60 14.43
CA ARG A 509 -1.53 18.96 15.34
C ARG A 509 -2.05 17.63 15.87
N VAL A 510 -3.29 17.59 16.33
CA VAL A 510 -3.90 16.38 16.90
C VAL A 510 -4.00 15.28 15.84
N LEU A 511 -4.49 15.61 14.64
CA LEU A 511 -4.66 14.63 13.58
C LEU A 511 -3.33 14.20 12.96
N TYR A 512 -2.36 15.10 12.88
CA TYR A 512 -1.00 14.73 12.48
C TYR A 512 -0.36 13.77 13.48
N ALA A 513 -0.50 14.03 14.78
CA ALA A 513 0.00 13.14 15.83
C ALA A 513 -0.69 11.77 15.82
N PHE A 514 -1.94 11.70 15.39
CA PHE A 514 -2.67 10.44 15.19
C PHE A 514 -2.02 9.60 14.08
N GLY A 515 -1.41 10.23 13.09
CA GLY A 515 -0.70 9.56 12.02
C GLY A 515 -1.12 9.98 10.61
N LEU A 516 -2.07 10.90 10.48
CA LEU A 516 -2.44 11.42 9.17
C LEU A 516 -1.27 12.25 8.60
N PRO A 517 -1.07 12.23 7.27
CA PRO A 517 0.06 12.93 6.66
C PRO A 517 -0.02 14.45 6.79
N MET A 518 -1.23 14.99 6.85
CA MET A 518 -1.51 16.41 7.08
C MET A 518 -2.83 16.56 7.83
N GLY A 519 -2.95 17.61 8.62
CA GLY A 519 -4.23 17.99 9.17
C GLY A 519 -5.15 18.60 8.10
N PRO A 520 -6.46 18.72 8.39
CA PRO A 520 -7.46 19.17 7.40
C PRO A 520 -7.23 20.60 6.91
N PHE A 521 -6.77 21.50 7.75
CA PHE A 521 -6.56 22.90 7.36
C PHE A 521 -5.28 23.10 6.54
N ALA A 522 -4.20 22.39 6.90
CA ALA A 522 -2.98 22.36 6.09
C ALA A 522 -3.26 21.75 4.71
N MET A 523 -4.07 20.71 4.65
CA MET A 523 -4.48 20.07 3.40
C MET A 523 -5.31 21.01 2.54
N SER A 524 -6.25 21.75 3.15
CA SER A 524 -7.06 22.74 2.44
C SER A 524 -6.20 23.85 1.83
N ASP A 525 -5.20 24.33 2.57
CA ASP A 525 -4.26 25.33 2.07
C ASP A 525 -3.41 24.79 0.91
N LEU A 526 -3.01 23.53 0.96
CA LEU A 526 -2.25 22.89 -0.11
C LEU A 526 -3.09 22.74 -1.38
N ALA A 527 -4.34 22.31 -1.23
CA ALA A 527 -5.26 22.14 -2.35
C ALA A 527 -5.71 23.47 -2.96
N GLY A 528 -5.81 24.49 -2.15
CA GLY A 528 -6.36 25.81 -2.51
C GLY A 528 -7.77 26.00 -1.94
N LEU A 529 -7.93 27.05 -1.15
CA LEU A 529 -9.21 27.34 -0.46
C LEU A 529 -10.32 27.74 -1.42
N ASP A 530 -9.96 28.20 -2.62
CA ASP A 530 -10.90 28.67 -3.64
C ASP A 530 -11.50 27.55 -4.50
N ILE A 531 -11.16 26.30 -4.25
CA ILE A 531 -11.78 25.16 -4.93
C ILE A 531 -13.26 25.11 -4.56
N GLY A 532 -14.14 25.24 -5.57
CA GLY A 532 -15.58 25.28 -5.36
C GLY A 532 -16.09 26.59 -4.75
N TRP A 533 -15.24 27.61 -4.66
CA TRP A 533 -15.61 28.94 -4.18
C TRP A 533 -15.62 29.94 -5.35
N SER A 534 -16.54 30.91 -5.29
CA SER A 534 -16.52 32.05 -6.19
C SER A 534 -16.86 33.32 -5.42
N ARG A 535 -16.26 34.44 -5.83
CA ARG A 535 -16.49 35.72 -5.18
C ARG A 535 -17.95 36.17 -5.30
N GLU A 536 -18.60 35.81 -6.39
CA GLU A 536 -20.00 36.16 -6.68
C GLU A 536 -20.99 35.49 -5.73
N THR A 537 -20.70 34.26 -5.32
CA THR A 537 -21.59 33.45 -4.46
C THR A 537 -21.13 33.40 -3.01
N SER A 538 -19.99 33.98 -2.68
CA SER A 538 -19.44 33.96 -1.33
C SER A 538 -20.30 34.79 -0.39
N LYS A 539 -20.64 34.21 0.78
CA LYS A 539 -21.50 34.85 1.78
C LYS A 539 -20.72 35.38 2.99
N GLY A 540 -19.42 35.08 3.08
CA GLY A 540 -18.61 35.47 4.24
C GLY A 540 -19.07 34.86 5.56
N GLU A 541 -19.70 33.68 5.51
CA GLU A 541 -20.28 33.01 6.67
C GLU A 541 -19.36 31.96 7.32
N THR A 542 -18.27 31.62 6.64
CA THR A 542 -17.28 30.66 7.13
C THR A 542 -15.89 31.27 7.12
N PRO A 543 -14.97 30.77 7.96
CA PRO A 543 -13.57 31.26 7.92
C PRO A 543 -12.92 31.11 6.53
N ARG A 544 -13.19 29.99 5.85
CA ARG A 544 -12.70 29.74 4.49
C ARG A 544 -13.18 30.82 3.51
N GLU A 545 -14.46 31.15 3.53
CA GLU A 545 -15.02 32.18 2.63
C GLU A 545 -14.40 33.53 2.88
N ILE A 546 -14.24 33.92 4.15
CA ILE A 546 -13.61 35.19 4.51
C ILE A 546 -12.15 35.24 4.06
N LEU A 547 -11.41 34.16 4.26
CA LEU A 547 -10.02 34.06 3.80
C LEU A 547 -9.93 34.21 2.28
N CYS A 548 -10.78 33.53 1.53
CA CYS A 548 -10.83 33.65 0.07
C CYS A 548 -11.18 35.07 -0.38
N GLU A 549 -12.13 35.72 0.28
CA GLU A 549 -12.50 37.13 -0.01
C GLU A 549 -11.33 38.09 0.22
N MET A 550 -10.41 37.74 1.12
CA MET A 550 -9.18 38.50 1.39
C MET A 550 -8.01 38.09 0.49
N ASP A 551 -8.25 37.26 -0.53
CA ASP A 551 -7.23 36.70 -1.41
C ASP A 551 -6.20 35.82 -0.71
N ARG A 552 -6.57 35.26 0.45
CA ARG A 552 -5.79 34.27 1.18
C ARG A 552 -6.30 32.88 0.78
N ARG A 553 -5.76 32.32 -0.28
CA ARG A 553 -6.27 31.09 -0.92
C ARG A 553 -5.44 29.85 -0.65
N GLY A 554 -4.51 29.93 0.27
CA GLY A 554 -3.64 28.84 0.62
C GLY A 554 -2.17 29.07 0.23
N GLN A 555 -1.43 27.97 0.08
CA GLN A 555 -0.01 28.06 -0.23
C GLN A 555 0.30 28.84 -1.51
N LYS A 556 -0.54 28.71 -2.53
CA LYS A 556 -0.36 29.40 -3.83
C LYS A 556 -0.38 30.93 -3.72
N THR A 557 -1.00 31.47 -2.70
CA THR A 557 -1.04 32.92 -2.44
C THR A 557 -0.14 33.34 -1.27
N GLY A 558 0.62 32.39 -0.70
CA GLY A 558 1.49 32.65 0.45
C GLY A 558 0.77 32.68 1.80
N ALA A 559 -0.53 32.57 1.81
CA ALA A 559 -1.34 32.56 3.02
C ALA A 559 -2.72 31.94 2.77
N GLY A 560 -3.22 31.23 3.74
CA GLY A 560 -4.56 30.66 3.81
C GLY A 560 -4.99 30.64 5.27
N PHE A 561 -5.33 29.48 5.80
CA PHE A 561 -5.47 29.28 7.26
C PHE A 561 -4.17 29.58 8.00
N TYR A 562 -3.05 29.25 7.36
CA TYR A 562 -1.70 29.53 7.85
C TYR A 562 -1.07 30.65 7.04
N ASP A 563 -0.05 31.28 7.63
CA ASP A 563 0.89 32.12 6.92
C ASP A 563 2.09 31.25 6.50
N TYR A 564 2.58 31.42 5.28
CA TYR A 564 3.71 30.65 4.76
C TYR A 564 4.90 31.56 4.54
N ASP A 565 6.08 31.11 4.95
CA ASP A 565 7.32 31.83 4.66
C ASP A 565 7.83 31.50 3.24
N GLU A 566 8.95 32.09 2.87
CA GLU A 566 9.59 31.87 1.56
C GLU A 566 9.98 30.42 1.28
N ASN A 567 10.13 29.60 2.32
CA ASN A 567 10.39 28.17 2.23
C ASN A 567 9.11 27.32 2.33
N ARG A 568 7.95 27.96 2.27
CA ARG A 568 6.61 27.34 2.40
C ARG A 568 6.39 26.65 3.75
N VAL A 569 7.06 27.11 4.78
CA VAL A 569 6.83 26.63 6.15
C VAL A 569 5.61 27.33 6.73
N ALA A 570 4.65 26.54 7.20
CA ALA A 570 3.41 27.02 7.78
C ALA A 570 3.63 27.59 9.18
N LYS A 571 3.01 28.75 9.43
CA LYS A 571 3.02 29.40 10.74
C LYS A 571 1.60 29.79 11.14
N ALA A 572 1.30 29.72 12.43
CA ALA A 572 0.02 30.20 12.96
C ALA A 572 -0.21 31.65 12.54
N SER A 573 -1.40 31.95 12.04
CA SER A 573 -1.74 33.26 11.47
C SER A 573 -2.57 34.09 12.43
N PRO A 574 -2.08 35.28 12.86
CA PRO A 574 -2.90 36.23 13.62
C PRO A 574 -4.14 36.69 12.86
N VAL A 575 -4.07 36.79 11.54
CA VAL A 575 -5.20 37.15 10.68
C VAL A 575 -6.30 36.11 10.77
N THR A 576 -5.95 34.84 10.63
CA THR A 576 -6.89 33.71 10.76
C THR A 576 -7.51 33.65 12.15
N GLU A 577 -6.71 33.82 13.18
CA GLU A 577 -7.19 33.84 14.57
C GLU A 577 -8.25 34.93 14.75
N LYS A 578 -7.98 36.14 14.29
CA LYS A 578 -8.93 37.26 14.37
C LYS A 578 -10.23 36.96 13.62
N ILE A 579 -10.16 36.43 12.41
CA ILE A 579 -11.33 36.04 11.62
C ILE A 579 -12.20 35.04 12.38
N ILE A 580 -11.59 34.02 12.98
CA ILE A 580 -12.29 32.99 13.73
C ILE A 580 -12.97 33.58 14.97
N LEU A 581 -12.25 34.39 15.73
CA LEU A 581 -12.80 35.04 16.94
C LEU A 581 -13.96 35.98 16.61
N ASP A 582 -13.80 36.81 15.57
CA ASP A 582 -14.84 37.75 15.15
C ASP A 582 -16.07 37.01 14.62
N LEU A 583 -15.89 35.95 13.84
CA LEU A 583 -16.99 35.16 13.29
C LEU A 583 -17.73 34.38 14.37
N ALA A 584 -17.03 33.81 15.35
CA ALA A 584 -17.62 33.13 16.47
C ALA A 584 -18.46 34.09 17.30
N ALA A 585 -17.96 35.30 17.58
CA ALA A 585 -18.71 36.35 18.29
C ALA A 585 -19.96 36.76 17.53
N LYS A 586 -19.86 36.97 16.22
CA LYS A 586 -20.98 37.32 15.34
C LYS A 586 -22.08 36.27 15.37
N LYS A 587 -21.70 34.99 15.44
CA LYS A 587 -22.63 33.86 15.48
C LYS A 587 -23.15 33.55 16.89
N GLY A 588 -22.70 34.30 17.89
CA GLY A 588 -23.10 34.07 19.28
C GLY A 588 -22.53 32.79 19.90
N ILE A 589 -21.40 32.32 19.38
CA ILE A 589 -20.73 31.14 19.89
C ILE A 589 -19.84 31.53 21.08
N ASN A 590 -20.10 30.96 22.25
CA ASN A 590 -19.24 31.11 23.41
C ASN A 590 -18.07 30.11 23.28
N ARG A 591 -16.92 30.65 22.94
CA ARG A 591 -15.72 29.80 22.79
C ARG A 591 -15.27 29.26 24.13
N ARG A 592 -14.80 28.03 24.15
CA ARG A 592 -14.32 27.33 25.33
C ARG A 592 -13.02 26.58 24.98
N GLU A 593 -12.31 26.15 25.99
CA GLU A 593 -11.17 25.26 25.77
C GLU A 593 -11.65 23.89 25.29
N VAL A 594 -11.03 23.39 24.23
CA VAL A 594 -11.33 22.07 23.65
C VAL A 594 -10.10 21.19 23.83
N SER A 595 -10.26 20.03 24.47
CA SER A 595 -9.17 19.09 24.69
C SER A 595 -8.74 18.40 23.40
N ASP A 596 -7.51 17.93 23.37
CA ASP A 596 -6.98 17.11 22.27
C ASP A 596 -7.82 15.84 22.07
N GLU A 597 -8.27 15.22 23.15
CA GLU A 597 -9.16 14.05 23.11
C GLU A 597 -10.48 14.37 22.40
N GLU A 598 -11.13 15.48 22.74
CA GLU A 598 -12.37 15.90 22.09
C GLU A 598 -12.15 16.17 20.61
N ILE A 599 -11.04 16.82 20.24
CA ILE A 599 -10.69 17.07 18.83
C ILE A 599 -10.61 15.74 18.07
N LEU A 600 -9.85 14.79 18.60
CA LEU A 600 -9.68 13.47 17.98
C LEU A 600 -11.01 12.74 17.84
N GLN A 601 -11.78 12.67 18.90
CA GLN A 601 -13.06 11.95 18.91
C GLN A 601 -14.07 12.56 17.94
N ARG A 602 -14.20 13.88 17.93
CA ARG A 602 -15.14 14.58 17.04
C ARG A 602 -14.74 14.47 15.57
N CYS A 603 -13.45 14.42 15.26
CA CYS A 603 -12.99 14.26 13.89
C CYS A 603 -13.05 12.81 13.40
N ILE A 604 -12.85 11.83 14.27
CA ILE A 604 -12.69 10.42 13.86
C ILE A 604 -13.94 9.57 14.08
N TYR A 605 -14.61 9.69 15.22
CA TYR A 605 -15.74 8.80 15.54
C TYR A 605 -16.93 8.93 14.59
N PRO A 606 -17.31 10.14 14.12
CA PRO A 606 -18.35 10.25 13.09
C PRO A 606 -18.00 9.56 11.79
N MET A 607 -16.71 9.44 11.45
CA MET A 607 -16.26 8.68 10.29
C MET A 607 -16.54 7.18 10.47
N ILE A 608 -16.24 6.64 11.65
CA ILE A 608 -16.52 5.24 11.98
C ILE A 608 -18.02 4.96 11.89
N ASN A 609 -18.81 5.85 12.45
CA ASN A 609 -20.27 5.77 12.40
C ASN A 609 -20.80 5.82 10.96
N GLU A 610 -20.26 6.71 10.13
CA GLU A 610 -20.64 6.80 8.72
C GLU A 610 -20.25 5.53 7.95
N GLY A 611 -19.08 4.95 8.27
CA GLY A 611 -18.67 3.66 7.74
C GLY A 611 -19.66 2.55 8.06
N ALA A 612 -20.19 2.54 9.27
CA ALA A 612 -21.25 1.61 9.67
C ALA A 612 -22.53 1.81 8.83
N LYS A 613 -22.93 3.05 8.58
CA LYS A 613 -24.08 3.35 7.70
C LYS A 613 -23.83 2.88 6.28
N ILE A 614 -22.63 3.08 5.76
CA ILE A 614 -22.23 2.60 4.42
C ILE A 614 -22.40 1.07 4.32
N LEU A 615 -21.99 0.35 5.36
CA LEU A 615 -22.15 -1.12 5.42
C LEU A 615 -23.63 -1.53 5.46
N GLU A 616 -24.45 -0.84 6.26
CA GLU A 616 -25.89 -1.10 6.34
C GLU A 616 -26.58 -0.93 4.97
N GLU A 617 -26.17 0.09 4.24
CA GLU A 617 -26.75 0.42 2.92
C GLU A 617 -26.18 -0.45 1.80
N GLY A 618 -25.22 -1.30 2.08
CA GLY A 618 -24.57 -2.15 1.08
C GLY A 618 -23.67 -1.40 0.10
N LYS A 619 -23.21 -0.19 0.44
CA LYS A 619 -22.34 0.62 -0.43
C LYS A 619 -20.87 0.23 -0.34
N ALA A 620 -20.50 -0.58 0.62
CA ALA A 620 -19.26 -1.33 0.69
C ALA A 620 -19.59 -2.77 1.07
N ILE A 621 -18.83 -3.71 0.57
CA ILE A 621 -19.06 -5.15 0.83
C ILE A 621 -18.63 -5.51 2.26
N ARG A 622 -17.49 -4.97 2.71
CA ARG A 622 -16.85 -5.34 3.99
C ARG A 622 -16.32 -4.11 4.72
N ALA A 623 -16.24 -4.23 6.04
CA ALA A 623 -15.54 -3.22 6.85
C ALA A 623 -14.08 -3.07 6.40
N SER A 624 -13.42 -4.18 6.05
CA SER A 624 -12.03 -4.14 5.57
C SER A 624 -11.89 -3.40 4.24
N ASP A 625 -12.89 -3.41 3.38
CA ASP A 625 -12.89 -2.62 2.13
C ASP A 625 -12.84 -1.12 2.45
N ILE A 626 -13.60 -0.67 3.43
CA ILE A 626 -13.59 0.72 3.90
C ILE A 626 -12.20 1.10 4.42
N ASP A 627 -11.57 0.21 5.19
CA ASP A 627 -10.23 0.43 5.71
C ASP A 627 -9.19 0.59 4.58
N ILE A 628 -9.28 -0.24 3.56
CA ILE A 628 -8.41 -0.17 2.38
C ILE A 628 -8.62 1.14 1.60
N VAL A 629 -9.84 1.61 1.47
CA VAL A 629 -10.13 2.93 0.88
C VAL A 629 -9.38 4.03 1.63
N TRP A 630 -9.48 4.06 2.94
CA TRP A 630 -8.89 5.12 3.76
C TRP A 630 -7.37 5.07 3.82
N ILE A 631 -6.79 3.88 3.85
CA ILE A 631 -5.33 3.71 3.84
C ILE A 631 -4.73 4.13 2.50
N ASN A 632 -5.33 3.71 1.39
CA ASN A 632 -4.77 3.92 0.06
C ASN A 632 -5.18 5.22 -0.62
N GLY A 633 -6.25 5.87 -0.15
CA GLY A 633 -6.76 7.10 -0.75
C GLY A 633 -6.67 8.35 0.13
N TYR A 634 -6.56 8.19 1.42
CA TYR A 634 -6.68 9.30 2.38
C TYR A 634 -5.54 9.38 3.40
N GLY A 635 -4.54 8.52 3.25
CA GLY A 635 -3.36 8.55 4.11
C GLY A 635 -3.59 8.10 5.54
N TRP A 636 -4.66 7.34 5.81
CA TRP A 636 -4.82 6.74 7.13
C TRP A 636 -3.60 5.88 7.47
N PRO A 637 -3.02 6.02 8.66
CA PRO A 637 -1.80 5.30 9.00
C PRO A 637 -2.05 3.79 9.02
N VAL A 638 -1.26 3.05 8.24
CA VAL A 638 -1.41 1.59 8.11
C VAL A 638 -1.27 0.88 9.46
N TYR A 639 -0.47 1.43 10.36
CA TYR A 639 -0.28 0.88 11.71
C TYR A 639 -1.50 1.05 12.63
N ARG A 640 -2.57 1.71 12.16
CA ARG A 640 -3.86 1.79 12.84
C ARG A 640 -4.97 1.04 12.10
N GLY A 641 -4.66 0.46 10.95
CA GLY A 641 -5.51 -0.53 10.26
C GLY A 641 -6.72 -0.01 9.50
N GLY A 642 -6.99 1.29 9.54
CA GLY A 642 -8.16 1.90 8.94
C GLY A 642 -9.24 2.29 9.97
N PRO A 643 -10.24 3.07 9.55
CA PRO A 643 -11.27 3.59 10.47
C PRO A 643 -12.05 2.49 11.20
N MET A 644 -12.42 1.42 10.50
CA MET A 644 -13.23 0.35 11.09
C MET A 644 -12.40 -0.51 12.05
N PHE A 645 -11.19 -0.86 11.66
CA PHE A 645 -10.24 -1.54 12.54
C PHE A 645 -9.94 -0.71 13.78
N TYR A 646 -9.76 0.60 13.61
CA TYR A 646 -9.53 1.51 14.72
C TYR A 646 -10.74 1.56 15.67
N GLY A 647 -11.96 1.56 15.12
CA GLY A 647 -13.18 1.44 15.92
C GLY A 647 -13.18 0.20 16.81
N ASP A 648 -12.78 -0.94 16.27
CA ASP A 648 -12.63 -2.18 17.03
C ASP A 648 -11.50 -2.09 18.07
N THR A 649 -10.41 -1.41 17.76
CA THR A 649 -9.28 -1.19 18.68
C THR A 649 -9.70 -0.37 19.89
N VAL A 650 -10.44 0.72 19.67
CA VAL A 650 -11.00 1.55 20.74
C VAL A 650 -12.05 0.77 21.53
N GLY A 651 -12.81 -0.07 20.85
CA GLY A 651 -13.97 -0.77 21.36
C GLY A 651 -15.25 -0.03 20.97
N LEU A 652 -16.15 -0.72 20.27
CA LEU A 652 -17.35 -0.10 19.73
C LEU A 652 -18.29 0.43 20.83
N ALA A 653 -18.29 -0.19 22.02
CA ALA A 653 -19.04 0.31 23.18
C ALA A 653 -18.61 1.73 23.56
N GLU A 654 -17.30 2.00 23.54
CA GLU A 654 -16.75 3.33 23.83
C GLU A 654 -17.07 4.32 22.72
N VAL A 655 -16.92 3.91 21.46
CA VAL A 655 -17.31 4.76 20.32
C VAL A 655 -18.78 5.14 20.43
N LEU A 656 -19.65 4.20 20.71
CA LEU A 656 -21.10 4.43 20.87
C LEU A 656 -21.40 5.39 22.04
N ARG A 657 -20.75 5.17 23.19
CA ARG A 657 -20.92 6.02 24.37
C ARG A 657 -20.61 7.48 24.04
N VAL A 658 -19.47 7.71 23.40
CA VAL A 658 -19.01 9.06 23.01
C VAL A 658 -19.93 9.67 21.97
N MET A 659 -20.37 8.90 20.97
CA MET A 659 -21.32 9.37 19.96
C MET A 659 -22.63 9.83 20.58
N LYS A 660 -23.17 9.09 21.56
CA LYS A 660 -24.39 9.46 22.27
C LYS A 660 -24.19 10.72 23.11
N GLU A 661 -23.04 10.87 23.77
CA GLU A 661 -22.71 12.08 24.52
C GLU A 661 -22.67 13.31 23.60
N PHE A 662 -22.03 13.18 22.46
CA PHE A 662 -21.95 14.25 21.47
C PHE A 662 -23.28 14.52 20.76
N GLU A 663 -24.13 13.51 20.58
CA GLU A 663 -25.49 13.70 20.08
C GLU A 663 -26.27 14.63 21.02
N GLY A 664 -26.17 14.42 22.31
CA GLY A 664 -26.81 15.27 23.33
C GLY A 664 -26.33 16.71 23.31
N ARG A 665 -25.06 16.96 22.97
CA ARG A 665 -24.45 18.29 22.94
C ARG A 665 -24.54 18.99 21.59
N HIS A 666 -24.39 18.22 20.51
CA HIS A 666 -24.15 18.74 19.14
C HIS A 666 -25.23 18.33 18.13
N GLY A 667 -26.16 17.49 18.53
CA GLY A 667 -27.32 17.13 17.72
C GLY A 667 -27.13 15.92 16.76
N ALA A 668 -27.99 15.90 15.75
CA ALA A 668 -28.22 14.73 14.89
C ALA A 668 -27.02 14.24 14.08
N ASP A 669 -26.01 15.08 13.88
CA ASP A 669 -24.77 14.68 13.18
C ASP A 669 -24.05 13.54 13.90
N PHE A 670 -24.32 13.35 15.18
CA PHE A 670 -23.74 12.29 16.01
C PHE A 670 -24.71 11.14 16.29
N THR A 671 -25.87 11.10 15.63
CA THR A 671 -26.82 9.99 15.81
C THR A 671 -26.17 8.67 15.44
N PRO A 672 -26.06 7.70 16.37
CA PRO A 672 -25.46 6.41 16.09
C PRO A 672 -26.18 5.64 14.99
N SER A 673 -25.43 4.93 14.16
CA SER A 673 -26.02 4.01 13.19
C SER A 673 -26.67 2.81 13.89
N ALA A 674 -27.69 2.24 13.26
CA ALA A 674 -28.34 1.03 13.78
C ALA A 674 -27.36 -0.15 13.86
N LEU A 675 -26.46 -0.28 12.90
CA LEU A 675 -25.43 -1.32 12.92
C LEU A 675 -24.47 -1.19 14.10
N LEU A 676 -24.02 0.04 14.40
CA LEU A 676 -23.15 0.29 15.55
C LEU A 676 -23.84 -0.10 16.85
N GLU A 677 -25.10 0.31 17.04
CA GLU A 677 -25.88 -0.05 18.22
C GLU A 677 -26.10 -1.55 18.34
N ARG A 678 -26.39 -2.22 17.23
CA ARG A 678 -26.59 -3.67 17.21
C ARG A 678 -25.31 -4.43 17.58
N LEU A 679 -24.18 -4.05 17.02
CA LEU A 679 -22.89 -4.69 17.31
C LEU A 679 -22.52 -4.53 18.79
N VAL A 680 -22.72 -3.36 19.35
CA VAL A 680 -22.46 -3.13 20.78
C VAL A 680 -23.38 -3.99 21.65
N ALA A 681 -24.68 -4.03 21.31
CA ALA A 681 -25.65 -4.86 22.05
C ALA A 681 -25.29 -6.36 22.00
N GLU A 682 -24.70 -6.82 20.91
CA GLU A 682 -24.29 -8.21 20.73
C GLU A 682 -22.87 -8.51 21.23
N GLY A 683 -22.16 -7.50 21.74
CA GLY A 683 -20.77 -7.66 22.17
C GLY A 683 -19.80 -7.96 21.04
N LYS A 684 -20.09 -7.50 19.83
CA LYS A 684 -19.32 -7.74 18.60
C LYS A 684 -18.62 -6.49 18.10
N GLY A 685 -17.60 -6.70 17.25
CA GLY A 685 -16.94 -5.65 16.49
C GLY A 685 -17.23 -5.77 14.99
N PHE A 686 -16.71 -4.85 14.20
CA PHE A 686 -16.82 -4.91 12.74
C PHE A 686 -16.16 -6.18 12.19
N LYS A 687 -15.13 -6.69 12.87
CA LYS A 687 -14.45 -7.94 12.53
C LYS A 687 -15.37 -9.17 12.53
N ASP A 688 -16.50 -9.09 13.22
CA ASP A 688 -17.45 -10.20 13.38
C ASP A 688 -18.56 -10.18 12.32
N LEU A 689 -18.55 -9.23 11.39
CA LEU A 689 -19.52 -9.13 10.29
C LEU A 689 -19.26 -10.15 9.19
#